data_05307a2061f67cf59a50c98c855901c6
#
_entry.id   05307a2061f67cf59a50c98c855901c6
#
_cell.length_a   1.000
_cell.length_b   1.000
_cell.length_c   1.000
_cell.angle_alpha   90.00
_cell.angle_beta   90.00
_cell.angle_gamma   90.00
#
_symmetry.space_group_name_H-M   'P 1'
#
loop_
_entity.id
_entity.type
_entity.pdbx_description
1 polymer ?
#
loop_
_entity_poly.entity_id
_entity_poly.type
_entity_poly.pdbx_seq_one_letter_code
_entity_poly.pdbx_strand_id
1 'polypeptide(L)'
;MQHPDEDAMRLIRQTLSITDNSEALPLKITSLEDRTPELKRSGAYLLVITPEEIDIAISDSRGLFYAAQTLQQLAQTDGQGNTTLPLGVIKDYPDVAYRGTVEGFYGDPWSHTDRIEQLRFYGKMKMNTYIYGPKDDPYHSSPNWRKPYPEKEAAQIKDLVKEAAANKVDFVWAIHPGLDIKWTDEDRMNVLNKFGMMYDLGVRSFAVFFDDISGEGAKADKQADLLNFLQKEFIEKKEGVSPLIMCPTEYNRAWAGSDYLDVLGRTLDPAIHVMWTGNSVIHDITLEGQEWVNKRIQRPSYVWWNFPVSDYCRDHLLMGPSYGLDPNAAHAMSGFVANPMERAEASKVALYGVADYAWNMKAYNPESDFVEACRYVLPEAPEAFRTFCENNCDPGPNGHRYRRDESIRYAESAEAFLHDFRQHNYNADAADRMNRLFAEITAAPAAIETSRNKALIDEIKPWLMQFHLLGKAGQKAIRTAETGQGEDRAATWQSYLSLTSLLDSMRTIDQTYNQNPYQKGVKVGSRVLTPFVQEIHSGVGSNLLFADQTDAATQMSKASILTDIEQLKYQPLKEGKDQIGYNRLNEVLRIEPGQSFGLTWELQKEATSFNFSLPKSENRRRQTMDDYRRHPRRPSPLQIGKARSQSTLYPYA
;
A
#
# COMPACT_ATOMS: atom_id res chain seq x y z
N MET A 1 -40.88 3.94 -6.90
CA MET A 1 -40.03 5.01 -6.32
C MET A 1 -40.57 6.34 -6.77
N GLN A 2 -40.83 7.28 -5.87
CA GLN A 2 -41.46 8.56 -6.29
C GLN A 2 -40.48 9.47 -7.07
N HIS A 3 -39.16 9.37 -6.85
CA HIS A 3 -38.15 10.06 -7.65
C HIS A 3 -36.86 9.22 -7.66
N PRO A 4 -36.39 8.76 -8.84
CA PRO A 4 -35.09 8.09 -8.96
C PRO A 4 -33.95 9.06 -8.66
N ASP A 5 -32.81 8.53 -8.21
CA ASP A 5 -31.59 9.29 -7.90
C ASP A 5 -31.09 10.05 -9.14
N GLU A 6 -31.04 11.38 -9.08
CA GLU A 6 -30.69 12.22 -10.23
C GLU A 6 -29.24 12.03 -10.72
N ASP A 7 -28.29 11.74 -9.82
CA ASP A 7 -26.91 11.48 -10.21
C ASP A 7 -26.79 10.16 -10.98
N ALA A 8 -27.48 9.12 -10.50
CA ALA A 8 -27.57 7.85 -11.20
C ALA A 8 -28.27 8.02 -12.57
N MET A 9 -29.37 8.78 -12.62
CA MET A 9 -30.07 9.05 -13.88
C MET A 9 -29.21 9.84 -14.86
N ARG A 10 -28.39 10.76 -14.38
CA ARG A 10 -27.41 11.48 -15.22
C ARG A 10 -26.44 10.51 -15.88
N LEU A 11 -25.86 9.56 -15.12
CA LEU A 11 -24.97 8.53 -15.65
C LEU A 11 -25.66 7.63 -16.68
N ILE A 12 -26.88 7.20 -16.40
CA ILE A 12 -27.68 6.38 -17.34
C ILE A 12 -27.92 7.16 -18.63
N ARG A 13 -28.31 8.44 -18.55
CA ARG A 13 -28.52 9.30 -19.75
C ARG A 13 -27.24 9.54 -20.54
N GLN A 14 -26.08 9.57 -19.89
CA GLN A 14 -24.79 9.67 -20.57
C GLN A 14 -24.39 8.38 -21.30
N THR A 15 -24.84 7.24 -20.80
CA THR A 15 -24.54 5.91 -21.34
C THR A 15 -25.54 5.49 -22.41
N LEU A 16 -26.82 5.75 -22.17
CA LEU A 16 -27.94 5.35 -23.01
C LEU A 16 -28.66 6.60 -23.55
N SER A 17 -28.92 6.62 -24.84
CA SER A 17 -29.75 7.67 -25.45
C SER A 17 -31.20 7.47 -25.00
N ILE A 18 -31.59 8.05 -23.85
CA ILE A 18 -32.94 7.95 -23.32
C ILE A 18 -33.86 8.87 -24.08
N THR A 19 -34.98 8.33 -24.53
CA THR A 19 -36.05 9.03 -25.27
C THR A 19 -37.42 8.61 -24.75
N ASP A 20 -38.42 9.46 -24.87
CA ASP A 20 -39.83 9.14 -24.57
C ASP A 20 -40.58 8.46 -25.74
N ASN A 21 -39.85 8.00 -26.75
CA ASN A 21 -40.44 7.28 -27.88
C ASN A 21 -40.95 5.90 -27.42
N SER A 22 -42.19 5.60 -27.72
CA SER A 22 -42.85 4.31 -27.41
C SER A 22 -42.23 3.10 -28.14
N GLU A 23 -41.41 3.31 -29.17
CA GLU A 23 -40.68 2.27 -29.89
C GLU A 23 -39.29 2.03 -29.29
N ALA A 24 -38.86 2.86 -28.32
CA ALA A 24 -37.58 2.67 -27.64
C ALA A 24 -37.64 1.49 -26.66
N LEU A 25 -36.50 0.88 -26.43
CA LEU A 25 -36.38 -0.19 -25.44
C LEU A 25 -36.74 0.34 -24.03
N PRO A 26 -37.70 -0.25 -23.32
CA PRO A 26 -38.11 0.20 -22.00
C PRO A 26 -36.98 0.09 -20.97
N LEU A 27 -36.77 1.15 -20.19
CA LEU A 27 -35.95 1.14 -19.00
C LEU A 27 -36.86 1.17 -17.76
N LYS A 28 -36.82 0.10 -16.97
CA LYS A 28 -37.56 -0.01 -15.71
C LYS A 28 -36.62 0.15 -14.51
N ILE A 29 -37.09 0.86 -13.49
CA ILE A 29 -36.36 1.00 -12.22
C ILE A 29 -37.35 0.65 -11.10
N THR A 30 -37.03 -0.43 -10.37
CA THR A 30 -37.90 -1.01 -9.35
C THR A 30 -37.19 -1.20 -8.02
N SER A 31 -37.93 -1.39 -6.94
CA SER A 31 -37.35 -1.83 -5.67
C SER A 31 -37.21 -3.34 -5.70
N LEU A 32 -36.10 -3.86 -5.11
CA LEU A 32 -35.93 -5.28 -4.90
C LEU A 32 -37.03 -5.83 -3.98
N GLU A 33 -37.90 -6.70 -4.51
CA GLU A 33 -38.99 -7.35 -3.78
C GLU A 33 -38.49 -8.59 -3.03
N ASP A 34 -37.72 -9.45 -3.70
CA ASP A 34 -37.07 -10.62 -3.09
C ASP A 34 -35.74 -10.19 -2.49
N ARG A 35 -35.70 -10.09 -1.17
CA ARG A 35 -34.54 -9.64 -0.42
C ARG A 35 -33.88 -10.81 0.28
N THR A 36 -33.05 -11.57 -0.46
CA THR A 36 -32.03 -12.40 0.20
C THR A 36 -31.13 -11.51 1.08
N PRO A 37 -30.46 -12.06 2.11
CA PRO A 37 -29.60 -11.25 2.98
C PRO A 37 -28.60 -10.37 2.22
N GLU A 38 -28.06 -10.86 1.11
CA GLU A 38 -27.09 -10.13 0.28
C GLU A 38 -27.75 -8.92 -0.41
N LEU A 39 -28.96 -9.09 -0.95
CA LEU A 39 -29.70 -8.04 -1.64
C LEU A 39 -30.32 -7.00 -0.70
N LYS A 40 -30.23 -7.19 0.63
CA LYS A 40 -30.55 -6.16 1.62
C LYS A 40 -29.42 -5.17 1.87
N ARG A 41 -28.20 -5.50 1.41
CA ARG A 41 -27.03 -4.62 1.59
C ARG A 41 -27.23 -3.32 0.84
N SER A 42 -26.78 -2.22 1.44
CA SER A 42 -26.75 -0.93 0.75
C SER A 42 -25.91 -0.99 -0.52
N GLY A 43 -26.45 -0.52 -1.63
CA GLY A 43 -25.80 -0.56 -2.94
C GLY A 43 -26.03 -1.85 -3.73
N ALA A 44 -26.81 -2.82 -3.22
CA ALA A 44 -27.15 -4.02 -3.98
C ALA A 44 -28.14 -3.73 -5.11
N TYR A 45 -28.01 -4.45 -6.21
CA TYR A 45 -28.92 -4.34 -7.36
C TYR A 45 -29.01 -5.65 -8.14
N LEU A 46 -30.08 -5.76 -8.92
CA LEU A 46 -30.29 -6.76 -9.95
C LEU A 46 -30.49 -6.03 -11.28
N LEU A 47 -29.61 -6.24 -12.24
CA LEU A 47 -29.69 -5.67 -13.58
C LEU A 47 -30.01 -6.79 -14.57
N VAL A 48 -31.13 -6.66 -15.28
CA VAL A 48 -31.57 -7.59 -16.32
C VAL A 48 -31.60 -6.85 -17.65
N ILE A 49 -30.89 -7.37 -18.64
CA ILE A 49 -30.82 -6.83 -19.99
C ILE A 49 -31.33 -7.88 -20.95
N THR A 50 -32.47 -7.63 -21.56
CA THR A 50 -33.09 -8.50 -22.58
C THR A 50 -33.27 -7.73 -23.90
N PRO A 51 -33.65 -8.42 -25.00
CA PRO A 51 -34.00 -7.71 -26.23
C PRO A 51 -35.23 -6.80 -26.10
N GLU A 52 -36.07 -7.06 -25.09
CA GLU A 52 -37.34 -6.36 -24.87
C GLU A 52 -37.26 -5.22 -23.87
N GLU A 53 -36.32 -5.30 -22.89
CA GLU A 53 -36.26 -4.29 -21.84
C GLU A 53 -34.94 -4.30 -21.06
N ILE A 54 -34.64 -3.20 -20.37
CA ILE A 54 -33.62 -3.11 -19.31
C ILE A 54 -34.37 -2.94 -18.00
N ASP A 55 -34.23 -3.86 -17.05
CA ASP A 55 -34.80 -3.77 -15.71
C ASP A 55 -33.71 -3.66 -14.65
N ILE A 56 -33.81 -2.65 -13.78
CA ILE A 56 -32.89 -2.38 -12.67
C ILE A 56 -33.70 -2.41 -11.37
N ALA A 57 -33.58 -3.51 -10.63
CA ALA A 57 -34.14 -3.60 -9.29
C ALA A 57 -33.06 -3.29 -8.24
N ILE A 58 -33.36 -2.42 -7.28
CA ILE A 58 -32.36 -1.84 -6.38
C ILE A 58 -32.74 -1.96 -4.90
N SER A 59 -31.73 -2.04 -4.03
CA SER A 59 -31.93 -1.99 -2.58
C SER A 59 -32.17 -0.56 -2.07
N ASP A 60 -31.46 0.41 -2.65
CA ASP A 60 -31.47 1.84 -2.30
C ASP A 60 -30.94 2.72 -3.46
N SER A 61 -30.77 4.02 -3.22
CA SER A 61 -30.26 4.96 -4.23
C SER A 61 -28.81 4.65 -4.67
N ARG A 62 -27.98 4.10 -3.77
CA ARG A 62 -26.62 3.64 -4.11
C ARG A 62 -26.67 2.47 -5.09
N GLY A 63 -27.63 1.54 -4.93
CA GLY A 63 -27.84 0.44 -5.85
C GLY A 63 -28.12 0.91 -7.28
N LEU A 64 -28.91 1.98 -7.45
CA LEU A 64 -29.13 2.57 -8.78
C LEU A 64 -27.87 3.20 -9.36
N PHE A 65 -27.11 3.93 -8.54
CA PHE A 65 -25.87 4.56 -8.96
C PHE A 65 -24.83 3.51 -9.39
N TYR A 66 -24.68 2.41 -8.63
CA TYR A 66 -23.76 1.34 -8.96
C TYR A 66 -24.21 0.50 -10.17
N ALA A 67 -25.50 0.29 -10.35
CA ALA A 67 -26.04 -0.29 -11.57
C ALA A 67 -25.74 0.58 -12.80
N ALA A 68 -25.84 1.91 -12.66
CA ALA A 68 -25.47 2.86 -13.72
C ALA A 68 -23.98 2.79 -14.07
N GLN A 69 -23.08 2.64 -13.07
CA GLN A 69 -21.65 2.42 -13.31
C GLN A 69 -21.42 1.10 -14.07
N THR A 70 -22.12 0.04 -13.71
CA THR A 70 -22.05 -1.24 -14.44
C THR A 70 -22.54 -1.12 -15.86
N LEU A 71 -23.65 -0.40 -16.11
CA LEU A 71 -24.10 -0.13 -17.47
C LEU A 71 -23.05 0.61 -18.31
N GLN A 72 -22.33 1.59 -17.72
CA GLN A 72 -21.23 2.28 -18.40
C GLN A 72 -20.09 1.32 -18.77
N GLN A 73 -19.74 0.39 -17.89
CA GLN A 73 -18.69 -0.60 -18.16
C GLN A 73 -19.09 -1.60 -19.25
N LEU A 74 -20.37 -1.97 -19.33
CA LEU A 74 -20.91 -2.91 -20.32
C LEU A 74 -21.14 -2.27 -21.69
N ALA A 75 -21.39 -0.97 -21.73
CA ALA A 75 -21.73 -0.24 -22.95
C ALA A 75 -20.55 -0.20 -23.93
N GLN A 76 -20.81 -0.65 -25.15
CA GLN A 76 -19.86 -0.55 -26.26
C GLN A 76 -20.44 0.40 -27.30
N THR A 77 -19.72 1.49 -27.58
CA THR A 77 -20.13 2.49 -28.58
C THR A 77 -19.26 2.34 -29.82
N ASP A 78 -19.91 2.15 -30.98
CA ASP A 78 -19.22 2.05 -32.26
C ASP A 78 -18.78 3.44 -32.78
N GLY A 79 -18.03 3.45 -33.89
CA GLY A 79 -17.57 4.68 -34.53
C GLY A 79 -18.70 5.55 -35.13
N GLN A 80 -19.95 5.09 -35.14
CA GLN A 80 -21.14 5.81 -35.59
C GLN A 80 -21.97 6.35 -34.42
N GLY A 81 -21.56 6.07 -33.17
CA GLY A 81 -22.25 6.51 -31.98
C GLY A 81 -23.39 5.58 -31.52
N ASN A 82 -23.51 4.38 -32.09
CA ASN A 82 -24.50 3.41 -31.62
C ASN A 82 -23.95 2.68 -30.40
N THR A 83 -24.73 2.67 -29.33
CA THR A 83 -24.38 1.97 -28.08
C THR A 83 -25.07 0.62 -28.03
N THR A 84 -24.31 -0.44 -27.77
CA THR A 84 -24.78 -1.81 -27.57
C THR A 84 -24.50 -2.29 -26.16
N LEU A 85 -25.37 -3.13 -25.62
CA LEU A 85 -25.22 -3.79 -24.33
C LEU A 85 -25.27 -5.30 -24.50
N PRO A 86 -24.49 -6.10 -23.79
CA PRO A 86 -24.63 -7.55 -23.75
C PRO A 86 -25.94 -7.92 -23.05
N LEU A 87 -26.61 -8.96 -23.55
CA LEU A 87 -27.78 -9.53 -22.87
C LEU A 87 -27.35 -10.35 -21.67
N GLY A 88 -28.07 -10.27 -20.55
CA GLY A 88 -27.75 -11.05 -19.37
C GLY A 88 -28.40 -10.57 -18.08
N VAL A 89 -28.04 -11.24 -17.01
CA VAL A 89 -28.50 -10.94 -15.64
C VAL A 89 -27.29 -10.73 -14.73
N ILE A 90 -27.25 -9.60 -14.05
CA ILE A 90 -26.23 -9.28 -13.07
C ILE A 90 -26.90 -9.07 -11.71
N LYS A 91 -26.60 -9.97 -10.76
CA LYS A 91 -26.94 -9.83 -9.34
C LYS A 91 -25.67 -9.38 -8.63
N ASP A 92 -25.66 -8.18 -8.07
CA ASP A 92 -24.43 -7.57 -7.56
C ASP A 92 -24.65 -6.85 -6.22
N TYR A 93 -23.67 -6.95 -5.33
CA TYR A 93 -23.74 -6.39 -3.99
C TYR A 93 -22.31 -6.35 -3.36
N PRO A 94 -22.03 -5.37 -2.46
CA PRO A 94 -20.72 -5.31 -1.82
C PRO A 94 -20.57 -6.34 -0.70
N ASP A 95 -19.36 -6.91 -0.56
CA ASP A 95 -19.01 -7.76 0.59
C ASP A 95 -18.73 -6.95 1.85
N VAL A 96 -18.14 -5.75 1.72
CA VAL A 96 -17.84 -4.84 2.82
C VAL A 96 -18.76 -3.62 2.78
N ALA A 97 -19.37 -3.28 3.92
CA ALA A 97 -20.35 -2.19 4.00
C ALA A 97 -19.72 -0.81 3.74
N TYR A 98 -18.60 -0.50 4.41
CA TYR A 98 -17.84 0.74 4.24
C TYR A 98 -16.51 0.42 3.55
N ARG A 99 -16.24 1.03 2.40
CA ARG A 99 -15.09 0.72 1.56
C ARG A 99 -14.58 1.95 0.84
N GLY A 100 -13.26 2.16 0.87
CA GLY A 100 -12.67 3.36 0.29
C GLY A 100 -11.29 3.68 0.80
N THR A 101 -11.05 4.93 1.17
CA THR A 101 -9.74 5.39 1.60
C THR A 101 -9.78 6.24 2.87
N VAL A 102 -8.65 6.31 3.54
CA VAL A 102 -8.36 7.27 4.59
C VAL A 102 -7.14 8.10 4.18
N GLU A 103 -7.30 9.42 4.01
CA GLU A 103 -6.19 10.35 3.83
C GLU A 103 -5.52 10.58 5.19
N GLY A 104 -4.62 9.65 5.56
CA GLY A 104 -3.98 9.61 6.86
C GLY A 104 -2.45 9.53 6.78
N PHE A 105 -1.88 9.64 5.59
CA PHE A 105 -0.43 9.58 5.35
C PHE A 105 0.29 10.84 5.85
N TYR A 106 1.57 10.68 6.17
CA TYR A 106 2.50 11.78 6.40
C TYR A 106 3.14 12.20 5.08
N GLY A 107 3.30 13.49 4.85
CA GLY A 107 3.88 14.07 3.64
C GLY A 107 3.13 15.26 3.15
N ASP A 108 3.23 15.55 1.84
CA ASP A 108 2.47 16.61 1.22
C ASP A 108 1.02 16.15 1.04
N PRO A 109 0.03 16.85 1.64
CA PRO A 109 -1.37 16.47 1.54
C PRO A 109 -1.88 16.63 0.12
N TRP A 110 -2.94 15.91 -0.21
CA TRP A 110 -3.59 16.07 -1.49
C TRP A 110 -4.15 17.47 -1.67
N SER A 111 -4.01 18.01 -2.87
CA SER A 111 -4.65 19.26 -3.23
C SER A 111 -6.19 19.12 -3.23
N HIS A 112 -6.90 20.25 -3.20
CA HIS A 112 -8.36 20.22 -3.33
C HIS A 112 -8.81 19.55 -4.64
N THR A 113 -8.10 19.79 -5.75
CA THR A 113 -8.36 19.16 -7.03
C THR A 113 -8.15 17.65 -6.99
N ASP A 114 -7.07 17.19 -6.37
CA ASP A 114 -6.80 15.76 -6.23
C ASP A 114 -7.91 15.05 -5.45
N ARG A 115 -8.39 15.66 -4.34
CA ARG A 115 -9.50 15.13 -3.54
C ARG A 115 -10.79 15.03 -4.36
N ILE A 116 -11.11 16.03 -5.18
CA ILE A 116 -12.27 16.00 -6.10
C ILE A 116 -12.13 14.84 -7.10
N GLU A 117 -10.96 14.68 -7.74
CA GLU A 117 -10.75 13.61 -8.71
C GLU A 117 -10.74 12.22 -8.05
N GLN A 118 -10.26 12.12 -6.80
CA GLN A 118 -10.37 10.88 -6.03
C GLN A 118 -11.85 10.53 -5.71
N LEU A 119 -12.66 11.49 -5.29
CA LEU A 119 -14.10 11.26 -5.03
C LEU A 119 -14.84 10.77 -6.28
N ARG A 120 -14.52 11.32 -7.45
CA ARG A 120 -15.04 10.86 -8.75
C ARG A 120 -14.59 9.44 -9.08
N PHE A 121 -13.32 9.14 -8.84
CA PHE A 121 -12.78 7.79 -9.01
C PHE A 121 -13.47 6.81 -8.07
N TYR A 122 -13.68 7.16 -6.79
CA TYR A 122 -14.35 6.28 -5.83
C TYR A 122 -15.79 5.95 -6.27
N GLY A 123 -16.55 6.93 -6.75
CA GLY A 123 -17.89 6.69 -7.28
C GLY A 123 -17.89 5.69 -8.44
N LYS A 124 -16.96 5.82 -9.38
CA LYS A 124 -16.78 4.88 -10.51
C LYS A 124 -16.42 3.47 -10.07
N MET A 125 -15.58 3.35 -9.04
CA MET A 125 -15.12 2.08 -8.48
C MET A 125 -16.07 1.52 -7.41
N LYS A 126 -17.28 2.08 -7.24
CA LYS A 126 -18.27 1.67 -6.24
C LYS A 126 -17.75 1.71 -4.79
N MET A 127 -16.70 2.49 -4.52
CA MET A 127 -16.30 2.86 -3.16
C MET A 127 -17.28 3.87 -2.59
N ASN A 128 -17.51 3.83 -1.28
CA ASN A 128 -18.49 4.69 -0.61
C ASN A 128 -17.95 5.45 0.59
N THR A 129 -16.66 5.44 0.82
CA THR A 129 -16.07 6.05 2.02
C THR A 129 -14.79 6.80 1.68
N TYR A 130 -14.71 8.06 2.07
CA TYR A 130 -13.50 8.83 2.09
C TYR A 130 -13.32 9.48 3.46
N ILE A 131 -12.30 9.06 4.21
CA ILE A 131 -11.99 9.62 5.53
C ILE A 131 -10.95 10.73 5.38
N TYR A 132 -11.36 11.96 5.69
CA TYR A 132 -10.53 13.16 5.68
C TYR A 132 -9.81 13.30 7.03
N GLY A 133 -8.53 13.02 7.06
CA GLY A 133 -7.69 13.13 8.25
C GLY A 133 -6.23 13.48 7.91
N PRO A 134 -5.97 14.50 7.02
CA PRO A 134 -4.61 14.84 6.60
C PRO A 134 -3.79 15.33 7.78
N LYS A 135 -2.58 14.82 7.92
CA LYS A 135 -1.72 15.03 9.10
C LYS A 135 -1.23 16.47 9.29
N ASP A 136 -1.32 17.32 8.27
CA ASP A 136 -0.92 18.72 8.30
C ASP A 136 -2.09 19.70 8.47
N ASP A 137 -3.34 19.23 8.57
CA ASP A 137 -4.49 20.09 8.85
C ASP A 137 -4.55 20.45 10.34
N PRO A 138 -4.21 21.70 10.73
CA PRO A 138 -4.20 22.10 12.12
C PRO A 138 -5.61 22.31 12.70
N TYR A 139 -6.66 22.24 11.89
CA TYR A 139 -8.04 22.42 12.33
C TYR A 139 -8.78 21.11 12.58
N HIS A 140 -8.25 20.01 12.05
CA HIS A 140 -8.68 18.68 12.44
C HIS A 140 -7.85 18.14 13.62
N SER A 141 -6.63 18.67 13.83
CA SER A 141 -5.72 18.24 14.89
C SER A 141 -5.19 19.40 15.72
N SER A 142 -4.22 19.15 16.62
CA SER A 142 -3.53 20.19 17.36
C SER A 142 -2.76 21.13 16.39
N PRO A 143 -2.73 22.46 16.65
CA PRO A 143 -3.23 23.11 17.87
C PRO A 143 -4.65 23.68 17.73
N ASN A 144 -5.31 23.61 16.58
CA ASN A 144 -6.50 24.41 16.30
C ASN A 144 -7.80 23.59 16.18
N TRP A 145 -7.82 22.31 16.56
CA TRP A 145 -9.03 21.49 16.46
C TRP A 145 -10.24 22.06 17.24
N ARG A 146 -9.99 22.92 18.25
CA ARG A 146 -11.04 23.62 19.01
C ARG A 146 -11.65 24.80 18.25
N LYS A 147 -11.00 25.27 17.16
CA LYS A 147 -11.40 26.46 16.41
C LYS A 147 -12.21 26.10 15.15
N PRO A 148 -13.07 26.98 14.67
CA PRO A 148 -13.69 26.83 13.35
C PRO A 148 -12.59 26.86 12.26
N TYR A 149 -12.88 26.24 11.13
CA TYR A 149 -12.07 26.44 9.92
C TYR A 149 -12.17 27.88 9.44
N PRO A 150 -11.09 28.46 8.89
CA PRO A 150 -11.19 29.71 8.13
C PRO A 150 -12.16 29.57 6.95
N GLU A 151 -12.68 30.68 6.49
CA GLU A 151 -13.76 30.71 5.47
C GLU A 151 -13.40 29.95 4.18
N LYS A 152 -12.17 30.10 3.70
CA LYS A 152 -11.71 29.43 2.48
C LYS A 152 -11.67 27.89 2.63
N GLU A 153 -11.08 27.40 3.71
CA GLU A 153 -10.98 25.97 4.01
C GLU A 153 -12.36 25.37 4.30
N ALA A 154 -13.22 26.09 5.00
CA ALA A 154 -14.61 25.70 5.23
C ALA A 154 -15.39 25.56 3.91
N ALA A 155 -15.19 26.50 2.96
CA ALA A 155 -15.77 26.44 1.64
C ALA A 155 -15.27 25.22 0.85
N GLN A 156 -13.97 24.92 0.91
CA GLN A 156 -13.38 23.73 0.28
C GLN A 156 -13.96 22.43 0.87
N ILE A 157 -14.11 22.33 2.18
CA ILE A 157 -14.74 21.17 2.82
C ILE A 157 -16.19 20.99 2.33
N LYS A 158 -16.96 22.08 2.28
CA LYS A 158 -18.35 22.07 1.78
C LYS A 158 -18.43 21.58 0.32
N ASP A 159 -17.47 21.98 -0.50
CA ASP A 159 -17.38 21.56 -1.89
C ASP A 159 -17.05 20.06 -2.00
N LEU A 160 -16.09 19.56 -1.19
CA LEU A 160 -15.78 18.13 -1.10
C LEU A 160 -16.99 17.30 -0.63
N VAL A 161 -17.72 17.76 0.37
CA VAL A 161 -18.95 17.09 0.84
C VAL A 161 -19.98 16.98 -0.27
N LYS A 162 -20.16 18.04 -1.07
CA LYS A 162 -21.08 18.06 -2.21
C LYS A 162 -20.64 17.08 -3.31
N GLU A 163 -19.35 17.10 -3.67
CA GLU A 163 -18.82 16.18 -4.70
C GLU A 163 -18.90 14.72 -4.24
N ALA A 164 -18.59 14.44 -2.95
CA ALA A 164 -18.73 13.11 -2.37
C ALA A 164 -20.17 12.60 -2.47
N ALA A 165 -21.15 13.41 -2.09
CA ALA A 165 -22.56 13.06 -2.17
C ALA A 165 -23.02 12.76 -3.62
N ALA A 166 -22.55 13.52 -4.60
CA ALA A 166 -22.84 13.31 -6.03
C ALA A 166 -22.26 11.99 -6.55
N ASN A 167 -21.19 11.48 -5.94
CA ASN A 167 -20.54 10.21 -6.26
C ASN A 167 -20.91 9.07 -5.29
N LYS A 168 -21.91 9.27 -4.42
CA LYS A 168 -22.39 8.30 -3.40
C LYS A 168 -21.30 7.87 -2.41
N VAL A 169 -20.37 8.76 -2.13
CA VAL A 169 -19.29 8.60 -1.17
C VAL A 169 -19.62 9.35 0.11
N ASP A 170 -19.49 8.71 1.26
CA ASP A 170 -19.56 9.35 2.57
C ASP A 170 -18.25 10.11 2.83
N PHE A 171 -18.35 11.44 2.90
CA PHE A 171 -17.26 12.26 3.37
C PHE A 171 -17.19 12.16 4.90
N VAL A 172 -16.24 11.40 5.41
CA VAL A 172 -16.02 11.23 6.85
C VAL A 172 -14.99 12.25 7.30
N TRP A 173 -15.42 13.20 8.13
CA TRP A 173 -14.49 14.15 8.72
C TRP A 173 -13.92 13.59 10.03
N ALA A 174 -12.59 13.49 10.12
CA ALA A 174 -11.90 13.01 11.30
C ALA A 174 -11.40 14.18 12.16
N ILE A 175 -11.41 14.02 13.51
CA ILE A 175 -10.72 14.89 14.45
C ILE A 175 -9.64 14.09 15.19
N HIS A 176 -8.49 14.71 15.42
CA HIS A 176 -7.37 14.13 16.16
C HIS A 176 -7.00 14.99 17.37
N PRO A 177 -7.77 14.92 18.48
CA PRO A 177 -7.58 15.79 19.64
C PRO A 177 -6.51 15.28 20.61
N GLY A 178 -6.04 14.02 20.45
CA GLY A 178 -5.29 13.28 21.46
C GLY A 178 -3.95 13.88 21.88
N LEU A 179 -3.34 14.75 21.06
CA LEU A 179 -2.05 15.36 21.37
C LEU A 179 -2.13 16.36 22.54
N ASP A 180 -3.26 17.07 22.72
CA ASP A 180 -3.37 18.18 23.67
C ASP A 180 -4.71 18.26 24.42
N ILE A 181 -5.55 17.25 24.30
CA ILE A 181 -6.83 17.16 25.02
C ILE A 181 -6.61 17.11 26.55
N LYS A 182 -7.40 17.90 27.29
CA LYS A 182 -7.30 18.03 28.74
C LYS A 182 -8.24 17.09 29.52
N TRP A 183 -9.14 16.41 28.83
CA TRP A 183 -10.19 15.57 29.42
C TRP A 183 -11.13 16.30 30.38
N THR A 184 -11.28 17.61 30.19
CA THR A 184 -12.23 18.46 30.92
C THR A 184 -13.58 18.51 30.20
N ASP A 185 -14.63 18.93 30.92
CA ASP A 185 -15.95 19.18 30.30
C ASP A 185 -15.85 20.26 29.19
N GLU A 186 -14.96 21.23 29.36
CA GLU A 186 -14.70 22.23 28.33
C GLU A 186 -14.20 21.61 27.01
N ASP A 187 -13.19 20.74 27.08
CA ASP A 187 -12.67 20.08 25.87
C ASP A 187 -13.67 19.09 25.28
N ARG A 188 -14.44 18.40 26.13
CA ARG A 188 -15.55 17.56 25.68
C ARG A 188 -16.57 18.36 24.88
N MET A 189 -16.95 19.54 25.37
CA MET A 189 -17.85 20.45 24.67
C MET A 189 -17.20 21.05 23.41
N ASN A 190 -15.89 21.31 23.42
CA ASN A 190 -15.19 21.78 22.23
C ASN A 190 -15.24 20.77 21.08
N VAL A 191 -15.07 19.45 21.35
CA VAL A 191 -15.22 18.42 20.33
C VAL A 191 -16.67 18.37 19.81
N LEU A 192 -17.66 18.39 20.71
CA LEU A 192 -19.08 18.41 20.35
C LEU A 192 -19.43 19.61 19.46
N ASN A 193 -18.97 20.81 19.83
CA ASN A 193 -19.19 22.03 19.08
C ASN A 193 -18.51 21.95 17.69
N LYS A 194 -17.29 21.40 17.63
CA LYS A 194 -16.59 21.21 16.36
C LYS A 194 -17.37 20.25 15.43
N PHE A 195 -17.92 19.17 15.96
CA PHE A 195 -18.81 18.30 15.20
C PHE A 195 -20.04 19.05 14.68
N GLY A 196 -20.63 19.91 15.52
CA GLY A 196 -21.73 20.80 15.11
C GLY A 196 -21.37 21.70 13.93
N MET A 197 -20.19 22.35 14.00
CA MET A 197 -19.69 23.21 12.91
C MET A 197 -19.51 22.40 11.60
N MET A 198 -18.99 21.20 11.68
CA MET A 198 -18.78 20.34 10.50
C MET A 198 -20.12 19.84 9.96
N TYR A 199 -21.10 19.52 10.84
CA TYR A 199 -22.44 19.16 10.43
C TYR A 199 -23.13 20.29 9.65
N ASP A 200 -22.94 21.54 10.08
CA ASP A 200 -23.47 22.73 9.39
C ASP A 200 -22.83 22.97 8.02
N LEU A 201 -21.59 22.47 7.81
CA LEU A 201 -20.95 22.41 6.48
C LEU A 201 -21.48 21.26 5.58
N GLY A 202 -22.35 20.42 6.13
CA GLY A 202 -22.96 19.30 5.39
C GLY A 202 -22.36 17.92 5.70
N VAL A 203 -21.34 17.82 6.56
CA VAL A 203 -20.76 16.55 6.96
C VAL A 203 -21.78 15.69 7.70
N ARG A 204 -21.86 14.40 7.37
CA ARG A 204 -22.79 13.42 7.98
C ARG A 204 -22.07 12.18 8.53
N SER A 205 -20.76 12.09 8.37
CA SER A 205 -19.98 10.98 8.89
C SER A 205 -18.73 11.52 9.61
N PHE A 206 -18.43 10.96 10.78
CA PHE A 206 -17.42 11.50 11.68
C PHE A 206 -16.49 10.41 12.19
N ALA A 207 -15.23 10.79 12.42
CA ALA A 207 -14.25 9.93 13.06
C ALA A 207 -13.47 10.69 14.15
N VAL A 208 -12.97 9.95 15.15
CA VAL A 208 -12.04 10.47 16.15
C VAL A 208 -10.78 9.62 16.15
N PHE A 209 -9.65 10.26 15.94
CA PHE A 209 -8.35 9.59 15.83
C PHE A 209 -7.51 9.79 17.10
N PHE A 210 -6.88 8.71 17.56
CA PHE A 210 -5.95 8.67 18.68
C PHE A 210 -4.67 7.89 18.31
N ASP A 211 -4.39 7.75 17.02
CA ASP A 211 -3.18 7.12 16.52
C ASP A 211 -1.93 7.99 16.82
N ASP A 212 -0.78 7.34 16.92
CA ASP A 212 0.54 7.94 17.07
C ASP A 212 0.70 8.92 18.27
N ILE A 213 -0.02 8.67 19.35
CA ILE A 213 0.05 9.47 20.57
C ILE A 213 0.50 8.64 21.78
N SER A 214 0.83 9.32 22.86
CA SER A 214 1.22 8.71 24.13
C SER A 214 0.72 9.53 25.33
N GLY A 215 0.94 9.01 26.54
CA GLY A 215 0.60 9.69 27.78
C GLY A 215 -0.91 9.73 28.07
N GLU A 216 -1.41 10.85 28.58
CA GLU A 216 -2.81 10.98 29.01
C GLU A 216 -3.82 10.87 27.87
N GLY A 217 -3.44 11.31 26.65
CA GLY A 217 -4.27 11.19 25.45
C GLY A 217 -4.53 9.75 25.02
N ALA A 218 -3.64 8.82 25.40
CA ALA A 218 -3.64 7.42 24.97
C ALA A 218 -4.40 6.47 25.93
N LYS A 219 -5.19 6.98 26.88
CA LYS A 219 -5.90 6.16 27.85
C LYS A 219 -7.24 5.68 27.31
N ALA A 220 -7.43 4.36 27.27
CA ALA A 220 -8.62 3.70 26.71
C ALA A 220 -9.92 4.15 27.37
N ASP A 221 -9.95 4.23 28.71
CA ASP A 221 -11.11 4.66 29.49
C ASP A 221 -11.53 6.11 29.15
N LYS A 222 -10.56 7.02 29.02
CA LYS A 222 -10.80 8.41 28.65
C LYS A 222 -11.31 8.55 27.23
N GLN A 223 -10.71 7.80 26.30
CA GLN A 223 -11.14 7.78 24.92
C GLN A 223 -12.56 7.23 24.78
N ALA A 224 -12.86 6.10 25.45
CA ALA A 224 -14.19 5.51 25.44
C ALA A 224 -15.25 6.45 26.04
N ASP A 225 -14.93 7.14 27.15
CA ASP A 225 -15.85 8.09 27.78
C ASP A 225 -16.21 9.27 26.85
N LEU A 226 -15.21 9.85 26.17
CA LEU A 226 -15.44 10.90 25.16
C LEU A 226 -16.29 10.37 23.99
N LEU A 227 -15.96 9.20 23.45
CA LEU A 227 -16.65 8.65 22.29
C LEU A 227 -18.09 8.28 22.61
N ASN A 228 -18.35 7.68 23.78
CA ASN A 228 -19.72 7.38 24.24
C ASN A 228 -20.53 8.67 24.46
N PHE A 229 -19.89 9.72 24.98
CA PHE A 229 -20.51 11.03 25.07
C PHE A 229 -20.91 11.58 23.68
N LEU A 230 -20.00 11.52 22.71
CA LEU A 230 -20.29 11.99 21.32
C LEU A 230 -21.37 11.13 20.65
N GLN A 231 -21.34 9.80 20.87
CA GLN A 231 -22.37 8.90 20.38
C GLN A 231 -23.75 9.35 20.86
N LYS A 232 -23.91 9.53 22.17
CA LYS A 232 -25.16 9.89 22.81
C LYS A 232 -25.61 11.33 22.52
N GLU A 233 -24.70 12.30 22.61
CA GLU A 233 -25.04 13.72 22.55
C GLU A 233 -25.06 14.29 21.12
N PHE A 234 -24.45 13.59 20.16
CA PHE A 234 -24.37 14.04 18.79
C PHE A 234 -24.93 13.03 17.79
N ILE A 235 -24.32 11.84 17.70
CA ILE A 235 -24.66 10.85 16.67
C ILE A 235 -26.13 10.47 16.73
N GLU A 236 -26.64 10.12 17.93
CA GLU A 236 -28.03 9.70 18.11
C GLU A 236 -29.06 10.85 17.98
N LYS A 237 -28.61 12.10 18.14
CA LYS A 237 -29.49 13.28 18.12
C LYS A 237 -29.57 14.00 16.78
N LYS A 238 -28.59 13.78 15.91
CA LYS A 238 -28.51 14.46 14.60
C LYS A 238 -29.02 13.58 13.48
N GLU A 239 -29.90 14.14 12.66
CA GLU A 239 -30.48 13.43 11.53
C GLU A 239 -29.44 13.10 10.45
N GLY A 240 -29.50 11.88 9.93
CA GLY A 240 -28.69 11.43 8.81
C GLY A 240 -27.20 11.21 9.12
N VAL A 241 -26.82 11.19 10.40
CA VAL A 241 -25.43 10.95 10.79
C VAL A 241 -25.15 9.45 10.84
N SER A 242 -24.05 9.05 10.21
CA SER A 242 -23.54 7.66 10.20
C SER A 242 -22.93 7.27 11.55
N PRO A 243 -22.80 5.97 11.86
CA PRO A 243 -22.09 5.51 13.06
C PRO A 243 -20.69 6.12 13.17
N LEU A 244 -20.29 6.43 14.41
CA LEU A 244 -18.98 7.02 14.71
C LEU A 244 -17.86 6.01 14.43
N ILE A 245 -16.73 6.49 13.93
CA ILE A 245 -15.52 5.70 13.71
C ILE A 245 -14.43 6.21 14.66
N MET A 246 -13.65 5.31 15.26
CA MET A 246 -12.45 5.67 16.02
C MET A 246 -11.21 4.96 15.51
N CYS A 247 -10.07 5.65 15.49
CA CYS A 247 -8.77 5.01 15.41
C CYS A 247 -8.17 4.94 16.83
N PRO A 248 -7.92 3.74 17.39
CA PRO A 248 -7.37 3.60 18.73
C PRO A 248 -5.87 3.88 18.75
N THR A 249 -5.31 4.17 19.92
CA THR A 249 -3.86 4.36 20.08
C THR A 249 -3.09 3.06 19.83
N GLU A 250 -3.60 1.92 20.35
CA GLU A 250 -3.03 0.60 20.04
C GLU A 250 -3.74 -0.01 18.82
N TYR A 251 -3.51 0.56 17.64
CA TYR A 251 -4.20 0.22 16.39
C TYR A 251 -3.62 -0.97 15.62
N ASN A 252 -2.62 -1.66 16.17
CA ASN A 252 -2.04 -2.88 15.57
C ASN A 252 -1.56 -3.85 16.67
N ARG A 253 -1.45 -5.14 16.30
CA ARG A 253 -1.10 -6.21 17.25
C ARG A 253 0.31 -6.08 17.84
N ALA A 254 1.26 -5.57 17.09
CA ALA A 254 2.62 -5.40 17.58
C ALA A 254 2.72 -4.38 18.73
N TRP A 255 1.81 -3.43 18.79
CA TRP A 255 1.72 -2.41 19.84
C TRP A 255 0.70 -2.76 20.94
N ALA A 256 -0.25 -3.64 20.65
CA ALA A 256 -1.29 -4.06 21.60
C ALA A 256 -0.70 -4.97 22.70
N GLY A 257 0.00 -4.36 23.63
CA GLY A 257 0.68 -5.08 24.73
C GLY A 257 0.05 -4.92 26.10
N SER A 258 -1.02 -4.13 26.21
CA SER A 258 -1.77 -3.85 27.43
C SER A 258 -3.20 -4.43 27.37
N ASP A 259 -4.05 -4.10 28.32
CA ASP A 259 -5.49 -4.37 28.28
C ASP A 259 -6.30 -3.27 27.56
N TYR A 260 -5.64 -2.36 26.86
CA TYR A 260 -6.25 -1.21 26.19
C TYR A 260 -7.40 -1.60 25.26
N LEU A 261 -7.20 -2.57 24.37
CA LEU A 261 -8.25 -3.05 23.47
C LEU A 261 -9.39 -3.75 24.19
N ASP A 262 -9.08 -4.51 25.26
CA ASP A 262 -10.11 -5.17 26.09
C ASP A 262 -10.93 -4.15 26.88
N VAL A 263 -10.32 -3.03 27.31
CA VAL A 263 -11.04 -1.90 27.93
C VAL A 263 -12.01 -1.29 26.92
N LEU A 264 -11.54 -0.95 25.70
CA LEU A 264 -12.43 -0.46 24.65
C LEU A 264 -13.58 -1.41 24.36
N GLY A 265 -13.30 -2.72 24.25
CA GLY A 265 -14.33 -3.73 23.98
C GLY A 265 -15.44 -3.77 25.03
N ARG A 266 -15.09 -3.56 26.31
CA ARG A 266 -16.06 -3.60 27.41
C ARG A 266 -16.81 -2.29 27.65
N THR A 267 -16.22 -1.14 27.29
CA THR A 267 -16.72 0.17 27.70
C THR A 267 -17.25 1.03 26.56
N LEU A 268 -16.77 0.80 25.34
CA LEU A 268 -17.16 1.58 24.16
C LEU A 268 -18.54 1.14 23.66
N ASP A 269 -19.39 2.09 23.31
CA ASP A 269 -20.70 1.82 22.71
C ASP A 269 -20.57 0.89 21.50
N PRO A 270 -21.36 -0.18 21.39
CA PRO A 270 -21.25 -1.18 20.32
C PRO A 270 -21.49 -0.63 18.91
N ALA A 271 -22.16 0.52 18.76
CA ALA A 271 -22.39 1.16 17.48
C ALA A 271 -21.13 1.84 16.90
N ILE A 272 -20.13 2.11 17.74
CA ILE A 272 -18.89 2.79 17.33
C ILE A 272 -17.94 1.80 16.65
N HIS A 273 -17.50 2.12 15.44
CA HIS A 273 -16.49 1.34 14.71
C HIS A 273 -15.09 1.59 15.24
N VAL A 274 -14.28 0.53 15.33
CA VAL A 274 -12.89 0.61 15.83
C VAL A 274 -11.93 0.21 14.71
N MET A 275 -11.02 1.11 14.34
CA MET A 275 -10.05 0.89 13.27
C MET A 275 -8.90 -0.02 13.71
N TRP A 276 -8.32 -0.73 12.72
CA TRP A 276 -7.24 -1.68 12.94
C TRP A 276 -6.39 -1.85 11.68
N THR A 277 -5.04 -1.81 11.82
CA THR A 277 -4.12 -1.93 10.68
C THR A 277 -3.58 -3.34 10.44
N GLY A 278 -3.90 -4.30 11.32
CA GLY A 278 -3.40 -5.67 11.22
C GLY A 278 -2.36 -6.03 12.28
N ASN A 279 -1.53 -7.04 12.00
CA ASN A 279 -0.55 -7.54 12.97
C ASN A 279 0.62 -6.56 13.24
N SER A 280 0.83 -5.57 12.36
CA SER A 280 1.73 -4.44 12.57
C SER A 280 1.17 -3.18 11.89
N VAL A 281 1.90 -2.07 11.95
CA VAL A 281 1.52 -0.80 11.28
C VAL A 281 1.27 -1.03 9.79
N ILE A 282 2.18 -1.74 9.12
CA ILE A 282 2.07 -2.12 7.72
C ILE A 282 2.11 -3.65 7.66
N HIS A 283 1.01 -4.26 7.22
CA HIS A 283 0.87 -5.71 7.21
C HIS A 283 -0.22 -6.16 6.24
N ASP A 284 -0.17 -7.43 5.86
CA ASP A 284 -1.25 -8.09 5.14
C ASP A 284 -2.49 -8.25 6.04
N ILE A 285 -3.66 -8.26 5.42
CA ILE A 285 -4.93 -8.41 6.13
C ILE A 285 -5.35 -9.88 6.10
N THR A 286 -5.27 -10.52 7.26
CA THR A 286 -5.58 -11.94 7.44
C THR A 286 -6.82 -12.12 8.31
N LEU A 287 -7.60 -13.17 8.06
CA LEU A 287 -8.75 -13.52 8.89
C LEU A 287 -8.34 -13.74 10.36
N GLU A 288 -7.23 -14.44 10.60
CA GLU A 288 -6.70 -14.66 11.97
C GLU A 288 -6.43 -13.34 12.69
N GLY A 289 -5.79 -12.39 12.01
CA GLY A 289 -5.50 -11.07 12.58
C GLY A 289 -6.76 -10.27 12.92
N GLN A 290 -7.81 -10.38 12.08
CA GLN A 290 -9.10 -9.75 12.33
C GLN A 290 -9.84 -10.42 13.52
N GLU A 291 -9.90 -11.74 13.54
CA GLU A 291 -10.52 -12.48 14.67
C GLU A 291 -9.81 -12.21 15.99
N TRP A 292 -8.48 -12.06 15.97
CA TRP A 292 -7.70 -11.75 17.16
C TRP A 292 -8.10 -10.39 17.78
N VAL A 293 -8.25 -9.34 16.97
CA VAL A 293 -8.66 -8.02 17.48
C VAL A 293 -10.15 -7.99 17.81
N ASN A 294 -11.01 -8.61 16.98
CA ASN A 294 -12.46 -8.63 17.16
C ASN A 294 -12.86 -9.22 18.50
N LYS A 295 -12.15 -10.28 18.95
CA LYS A 295 -12.35 -10.86 20.28
C LYS A 295 -12.11 -9.87 21.41
N ARG A 296 -11.16 -8.93 21.24
CA ARG A 296 -10.81 -7.92 22.25
C ARG A 296 -11.75 -6.74 22.23
N ILE A 297 -11.97 -6.17 21.04
CA ILE A 297 -12.86 -5.02 20.89
C ILE A 297 -14.35 -5.38 20.87
N GLN A 298 -14.70 -6.68 20.88
CA GLN A 298 -16.04 -7.26 20.92
C GLN A 298 -16.96 -6.81 19.77
N ARG A 299 -16.36 -6.58 18.60
CA ARG A 299 -17.05 -6.19 17.35
C ARG A 299 -16.17 -6.46 16.15
N PRO A 300 -16.73 -6.51 14.91
CA PRO A 300 -15.93 -6.54 13.70
C PRO A 300 -15.08 -5.27 13.60
N SER A 301 -13.78 -5.43 13.29
CA SER A 301 -12.85 -4.32 13.13
C SER A 301 -13.14 -3.51 11.86
N TYR A 302 -12.83 -2.23 11.91
CA TYR A 302 -12.82 -1.35 10.74
C TYR A 302 -11.37 -1.29 10.22
N VAL A 303 -11.08 -1.92 9.07
CA VAL A 303 -9.72 -2.05 8.59
C VAL A 303 -9.21 -0.71 8.04
N TRP A 304 -8.05 -0.28 8.53
CA TRP A 304 -7.19 0.75 7.96
C TRP A 304 -5.98 0.06 7.35
N TRP A 305 -6.00 -0.22 6.07
CA TRP A 305 -4.89 -0.91 5.40
C TRP A 305 -3.81 0.08 4.94
N ASN A 306 -2.62 -0.03 5.50
CA ASN A 306 -1.49 0.82 5.16
C ASN A 306 -0.79 0.35 3.87
N PHE A 307 -1.54 0.39 2.76
CA PHE A 307 -1.09 0.21 1.38
C PHE A 307 -2.08 0.95 0.46
N PRO A 308 -1.62 1.71 -0.54
CA PRO A 308 -0.24 1.90 -0.98
C PRO A 308 0.51 3.06 -0.31
N VAL A 309 0.22 3.41 0.94
CA VAL A 309 0.93 4.50 1.62
C VAL A 309 2.45 4.33 1.50
N SER A 310 3.15 5.42 1.18
CA SER A 310 4.60 5.43 0.96
C SER A 310 5.34 6.44 1.85
N ASP A 311 4.73 6.93 2.91
CA ASP A 311 5.31 7.92 3.80
C ASP A 311 6.55 7.44 4.56
N TYR A 312 6.76 6.13 4.63
CA TYR A 312 7.95 5.47 5.18
C TYR A 312 9.00 5.08 4.11
N CYS A 313 8.71 5.31 2.83
CA CYS A 313 9.57 4.97 1.68
C CYS A 313 9.31 5.94 0.50
N ARG A 314 9.33 7.25 0.77
CA ARG A 314 8.94 8.30 -0.20
C ARG A 314 9.80 8.38 -1.45
N ASP A 315 10.98 7.75 -1.43
CA ASP A 315 11.85 7.57 -2.59
C ASP A 315 11.36 6.47 -3.55
N HIS A 316 10.36 5.68 -3.16
CA HIS A 316 9.73 4.62 -3.95
C HIS A 316 8.28 4.96 -4.30
N LEU A 317 7.77 4.33 -5.37
CA LEU A 317 6.34 4.26 -5.68
C LEU A 317 5.81 2.87 -5.33
N LEU A 318 4.55 2.80 -4.89
CA LEU A 318 3.87 1.55 -4.56
C LEU A 318 2.69 1.32 -5.52
N MET A 319 3.00 1.07 -6.79
CA MET A 319 2.03 0.97 -7.88
C MET A 319 1.73 -0.48 -8.30
N GLY A 320 2.02 -1.45 -7.45
CA GLY A 320 1.81 -2.86 -7.73
C GLY A 320 0.41 -3.38 -7.38
N PRO A 321 0.17 -4.69 -7.62
CA PRO A 321 -1.10 -5.34 -7.30
C PRO A 321 -1.41 -5.32 -5.80
N SER A 322 -2.68 -5.24 -5.44
CA SER A 322 -3.16 -5.19 -4.05
C SER A 322 -3.35 -6.58 -3.46
N TYR A 323 -2.28 -7.38 -3.37
CA TYR A 323 -2.29 -8.70 -2.73
C TYR A 323 -2.04 -8.63 -1.22
N GLY A 324 -2.11 -9.77 -0.52
CA GLY A 324 -1.99 -9.85 0.95
C GLY A 324 -3.33 -9.58 1.64
N LEU A 325 -4.44 -9.83 0.96
CA LEU A 325 -5.81 -9.62 1.41
C LEU A 325 -6.55 -10.96 1.44
N ASP A 326 -7.03 -11.35 2.63
CA ASP A 326 -7.69 -12.65 2.83
C ASP A 326 -9.10 -12.63 2.24
N PRO A 327 -9.45 -13.52 1.28
CA PRO A 327 -10.76 -13.54 0.63
C PRO A 327 -11.89 -14.03 1.55
N ASN A 328 -11.60 -14.50 2.75
CA ASN A 328 -12.58 -15.01 3.70
C ASN A 328 -12.88 -14.03 4.85
N ALA A 329 -12.25 -12.86 4.88
CA ALA A 329 -12.31 -11.95 6.01
C ALA A 329 -13.55 -11.03 6.03
N ALA A 330 -14.44 -11.08 5.05
CA ALA A 330 -15.60 -10.18 4.93
C ALA A 330 -16.45 -10.10 6.21
N HIS A 331 -16.75 -11.25 6.81
CA HIS A 331 -17.59 -11.31 8.02
C HIS A 331 -16.90 -10.78 9.28
N ALA A 332 -15.58 -10.66 9.26
CA ALA A 332 -14.78 -10.18 10.38
C ALA A 332 -14.48 -8.67 10.31
N MET A 333 -14.99 -7.97 9.29
CA MET A 333 -14.78 -6.55 9.08
C MET A 333 -16.11 -5.78 9.09
N SER A 334 -16.12 -4.60 9.72
CA SER A 334 -17.21 -3.63 9.57
C SER A 334 -16.97 -2.63 8.43
N GLY A 335 -15.71 -2.40 8.06
CA GLY A 335 -15.29 -1.53 6.98
C GLY A 335 -13.87 -1.83 6.52
N PHE A 336 -13.50 -1.34 5.33
CA PHE A 336 -12.17 -1.47 4.76
C PHE A 336 -11.78 -0.19 4.02
N VAL A 337 -10.77 0.51 4.53
CA VAL A 337 -10.19 1.69 3.89
C VAL A 337 -8.69 1.53 3.73
N ALA A 338 -8.18 1.91 2.56
CA ALA A 338 -6.75 1.95 2.27
C ALA A 338 -6.18 3.33 2.58
N ASN A 339 -4.96 3.38 3.11
CA ASN A 339 -4.18 4.61 3.22
C ASN A 339 -3.33 4.77 1.95
N PRO A 340 -3.55 5.81 1.13
CA PRO A 340 -2.89 5.96 -0.16
C PRO A 340 -1.51 6.61 -0.06
N MET A 341 -0.81 6.71 -1.20
CA MET A 341 0.38 7.56 -1.33
C MET A 341 0.00 9.05 -1.32
N GLU A 342 0.96 9.92 -1.00
CA GLU A 342 0.85 11.37 -1.22
C GLU A 342 0.63 11.74 -2.71
N ARG A 343 0.86 10.80 -3.64
CA ARG A 343 0.63 10.90 -5.08
C ARG A 343 -0.74 10.33 -5.42
N ALA A 344 -1.70 11.22 -5.58
CA ALA A 344 -3.11 10.88 -5.72
C ALA A 344 -3.40 10.01 -6.96
N GLU A 345 -2.91 10.43 -8.12
CA GLU A 345 -3.15 9.72 -9.37
C GLU A 345 -2.43 8.37 -9.43
N ALA A 346 -1.18 8.31 -8.98
CA ALA A 346 -0.41 7.07 -8.92
C ALA A 346 -1.05 6.04 -7.94
N SER A 347 -1.71 6.50 -6.89
CA SER A 347 -2.43 5.64 -5.93
C SER A 347 -3.58 4.87 -6.57
N LYS A 348 -4.18 5.38 -7.66
CA LYS A 348 -5.35 4.77 -8.30
C LYS A 348 -5.09 3.35 -8.80
N VAL A 349 -3.85 2.99 -9.14
CA VAL A 349 -3.49 1.63 -9.56
C VAL A 349 -3.78 0.62 -8.44
N ALA A 350 -3.28 0.88 -7.24
CA ALA A 350 -3.52 0.00 -6.09
C ALA A 350 -4.96 0.13 -5.58
N LEU A 351 -5.53 1.34 -5.58
CA LEU A 351 -6.90 1.59 -5.11
C LEU A 351 -7.96 0.93 -5.99
N TYR A 352 -7.67 0.66 -7.27
CA TYR A 352 -8.53 -0.13 -8.13
C TYR A 352 -8.73 -1.54 -7.54
N GLY A 353 -7.62 -2.22 -7.19
CA GLY A 353 -7.67 -3.54 -6.56
C GLY A 353 -8.31 -3.54 -5.17
N VAL A 354 -8.13 -2.46 -4.41
CA VAL A 354 -8.81 -2.26 -3.11
C VAL A 354 -10.33 -2.20 -3.30
N ALA A 355 -10.80 -1.52 -4.35
CA ALA A 355 -12.22 -1.42 -4.65
C ALA A 355 -12.81 -2.77 -5.02
N ASP A 356 -12.16 -3.53 -5.90
CA ASP A 356 -12.62 -4.84 -6.34
C ASP A 356 -12.62 -5.85 -5.18
N TYR A 357 -11.54 -5.91 -4.40
CA TYR A 357 -11.48 -6.74 -3.20
C TYR A 357 -12.64 -6.46 -2.24
N ALA A 358 -12.87 -5.21 -1.89
CA ALA A 358 -13.91 -4.85 -0.92
C ALA A 358 -15.34 -5.03 -1.47
N TRP A 359 -15.49 -5.06 -2.81
CA TRP A 359 -16.76 -5.33 -3.47
C TRP A 359 -17.06 -6.82 -3.54
N ASN A 360 -16.11 -7.66 -4.02
CA ASN A 360 -16.30 -9.12 -4.19
C ASN A 360 -15.03 -9.89 -3.81
N MET A 361 -14.81 -10.09 -2.52
CA MET A 361 -13.59 -10.69 -1.99
C MET A 361 -13.27 -12.08 -2.55
N LYS A 362 -14.31 -12.89 -2.81
CA LYS A 362 -14.10 -14.28 -3.27
C LYS A 362 -13.72 -14.39 -4.74
N ALA A 363 -14.17 -13.47 -5.55
CA ALA A 363 -13.82 -13.41 -6.97
C ALA A 363 -12.55 -12.60 -7.23
N TYR A 364 -12.10 -11.80 -6.27
CA TYR A 364 -10.93 -10.95 -6.38
C TYR A 364 -9.68 -11.74 -6.75
N ASN A 365 -8.99 -11.28 -7.79
CA ASN A 365 -7.71 -11.81 -8.22
C ASN A 365 -6.72 -10.65 -8.44
N PRO A 366 -5.73 -10.46 -7.57
CA PRO A 366 -4.85 -9.29 -7.61
C PRO A 366 -4.05 -9.15 -8.92
N GLU A 367 -3.71 -10.26 -9.59
CA GLU A 367 -2.93 -10.23 -10.83
C GLU A 367 -3.76 -9.77 -12.03
N SER A 368 -4.95 -10.36 -12.23
CA SER A 368 -5.84 -9.93 -13.31
C SER A 368 -6.36 -8.51 -13.10
N ASP A 369 -6.66 -8.18 -11.86
CA ASP A 369 -7.13 -6.87 -11.46
C ASP A 369 -6.07 -5.78 -11.68
N PHE A 370 -4.82 -6.07 -11.39
CA PHE A 370 -3.70 -5.16 -11.67
C PHE A 370 -3.53 -4.84 -13.16
N VAL A 371 -3.75 -5.83 -14.04
CA VAL A 371 -3.73 -5.61 -15.49
C VAL A 371 -4.84 -4.63 -15.90
N GLU A 372 -6.05 -4.83 -15.38
CA GLU A 372 -7.19 -3.93 -15.66
C GLU A 372 -7.00 -2.55 -15.03
N ALA A 373 -6.40 -2.46 -13.82
CA ALA A 373 -6.03 -1.20 -13.20
C ALA A 373 -5.07 -0.37 -14.08
N CYS A 374 -4.04 -1.00 -14.63
CA CYS A 374 -3.11 -0.33 -15.55
C CYS A 374 -3.82 0.17 -16.82
N ARG A 375 -4.74 -0.64 -17.38
CA ARG A 375 -5.55 -0.27 -18.54
C ARG A 375 -6.52 0.88 -18.25
N TYR A 376 -7.11 0.87 -17.06
CA TYR A 376 -8.03 1.91 -16.62
C TYR A 376 -7.32 3.25 -16.37
N VAL A 377 -6.19 3.23 -15.67
CA VAL A 377 -5.48 4.45 -15.26
C VAL A 377 -4.76 5.11 -16.45
N LEU A 378 -4.20 4.31 -17.37
CA LEU A 378 -3.48 4.81 -18.55
C LEU A 378 -3.87 4.02 -19.82
N PRO A 379 -5.07 4.28 -20.38
CA PRO A 379 -5.59 3.51 -21.52
C PRO A 379 -4.82 3.75 -22.83
N GLU A 380 -4.07 4.83 -22.95
CA GLU A 380 -3.29 5.14 -24.15
C GLU A 380 -2.07 4.22 -24.33
N ALA A 381 -1.48 3.72 -23.22
CA ALA A 381 -0.30 2.87 -23.26
C ALA A 381 -0.29 1.85 -22.08
N PRO A 382 -1.29 0.97 -21.97
CA PRO A 382 -1.49 0.13 -20.78
C PRO A 382 -0.33 -0.86 -20.53
N GLU A 383 0.25 -1.43 -21.57
CA GLU A 383 1.35 -2.39 -21.43
C GLU A 383 2.66 -1.71 -21.00
N ALA A 384 2.96 -0.53 -21.54
CA ALA A 384 4.11 0.27 -21.11
C ALA A 384 3.93 0.74 -19.65
N PHE A 385 2.72 1.13 -19.28
CA PHE A 385 2.40 1.54 -17.92
C PHE A 385 2.46 0.36 -16.94
N ARG A 386 1.97 -0.82 -17.33
CA ARG A 386 2.14 -2.04 -16.57
C ARG A 386 3.62 -2.37 -16.35
N THR A 387 4.45 -2.29 -17.41
CA THR A 387 5.90 -2.49 -17.28
C THR A 387 6.52 -1.51 -16.29
N PHE A 388 6.07 -0.26 -16.25
CA PHE A 388 6.52 0.70 -15.26
C PHE A 388 6.05 0.30 -13.84
N CYS A 389 4.77 0.00 -13.65
CA CYS A 389 4.17 -0.30 -12.35
C CYS A 389 4.76 -1.56 -11.70
N GLU A 390 4.94 -2.67 -12.46
CA GLU A 390 5.50 -3.93 -11.94
C GLU A 390 6.98 -3.82 -11.50
N ASN A 391 7.65 -2.74 -11.86
CA ASN A 391 9.02 -2.42 -11.48
C ASN A 391 9.12 -1.19 -10.55
N ASN A 392 7.99 -0.74 -10.01
CA ASN A 392 7.86 0.36 -9.05
C ASN A 392 6.78 0.02 -8.02
N CYS A 393 6.99 -1.03 -7.25
CA CYS A 393 5.98 -1.55 -6.33
C CYS A 393 6.54 -2.11 -5.01
N ASP A 394 7.86 -2.16 -4.84
CA ASP A 394 8.50 -2.56 -3.59
C ASP A 394 8.99 -1.33 -2.81
N PRO A 395 8.71 -1.22 -1.50
CA PRO A 395 9.13 -0.08 -0.68
C PRO A 395 10.63 0.01 -0.40
N GLY A 396 11.43 -0.92 -0.93
CA GLY A 396 12.83 -1.03 -0.55
C GLY A 396 13.04 -1.47 0.91
N PRO A 397 14.28 -1.56 1.38
CA PRO A 397 14.59 -1.79 2.78
C PRO A 397 14.08 -0.64 3.64
N ASN A 398 13.22 -0.93 4.62
CA ASN A 398 12.55 0.08 5.45
C ASN A 398 12.39 -0.35 6.91
N GLY A 399 11.98 0.58 7.78
CA GLY A 399 11.81 0.35 9.20
C GLY A 399 10.71 -0.65 9.56
N HIS A 400 9.69 -0.80 8.72
CA HIS A 400 8.59 -1.74 8.95
C HIS A 400 8.89 -3.17 8.51
N ARG A 401 10.03 -3.40 7.82
CA ARG A 401 10.41 -4.70 7.23
C ARG A 401 9.40 -5.24 6.22
N TYR A 402 8.49 -4.42 5.78
CA TYR A 402 7.51 -4.79 4.78
C TYR A 402 8.12 -4.71 3.39
N ARG A 403 8.00 -5.77 2.63
CA ARG A 403 8.50 -5.87 1.25
C ARG A 403 7.38 -6.40 0.37
N ARG A 404 7.42 -5.99 -0.89
CA ARG A 404 6.49 -6.48 -1.91
C ARG A 404 7.25 -7.08 -3.09
N ASP A 405 6.58 -7.93 -3.83
CA ASP A 405 7.16 -8.50 -5.04
C ASP A 405 7.28 -7.42 -6.11
N GLU A 406 8.47 -7.33 -6.69
CA GLU A 406 8.81 -6.38 -7.74
C GLU A 406 9.65 -7.06 -8.80
N SER A 407 9.42 -6.73 -10.07
CA SER A 407 10.21 -7.23 -11.19
C SER A 407 10.19 -8.76 -11.33
N ILE A 408 9.09 -9.44 -10.98
CA ILE A 408 9.00 -10.91 -10.97
C ILE A 408 9.32 -11.49 -12.35
N ARG A 409 8.84 -10.87 -13.43
CA ARG A 409 9.13 -11.30 -14.82
C ARG A 409 10.62 -11.38 -15.14
N TYR A 410 11.44 -10.63 -14.42
CA TYR A 410 12.87 -10.48 -14.66
C TYR A 410 13.71 -11.37 -13.73
N ALA A 411 13.17 -11.76 -12.58
CA ALA A 411 13.93 -12.35 -11.48
C ALA A 411 14.67 -13.63 -11.87
N GLU A 412 14.01 -14.57 -12.56
CA GLU A 412 14.63 -15.83 -12.99
C GLU A 412 15.77 -15.58 -13.99
N SER A 413 15.53 -14.76 -14.99
CA SER A 413 16.55 -14.46 -16.02
C SER A 413 17.72 -13.65 -15.46
N ALA A 414 17.44 -12.73 -14.53
CA ALA A 414 18.46 -11.95 -13.85
C ALA A 414 19.36 -12.85 -12.98
N GLU A 415 18.76 -13.75 -12.18
CA GLU A 415 19.54 -14.67 -11.34
C GLU A 415 20.33 -15.68 -12.17
N ALA A 416 19.74 -16.23 -13.25
CA ALA A 416 20.45 -17.13 -14.15
C ALA A 416 21.69 -16.46 -14.77
N PHE A 417 21.55 -15.19 -15.20
CA PHE A 417 22.68 -14.42 -15.71
C PHE A 417 23.73 -14.15 -14.63
N LEU A 418 23.32 -13.67 -13.46
CA LEU A 418 24.23 -13.34 -12.36
C LEU A 418 24.95 -14.57 -11.78
N HIS A 419 24.25 -15.72 -11.75
CA HIS A 419 24.85 -16.97 -11.31
C HIS A 419 26.08 -17.32 -12.18
N ASP A 420 25.94 -17.29 -13.51
CA ASP A 420 27.03 -17.58 -14.42
C ASP A 420 28.10 -16.47 -14.40
N PHE A 421 27.68 -15.20 -14.33
CA PHE A 421 28.59 -14.07 -14.21
C PHE A 421 29.53 -14.16 -13.00
N ARG A 422 29.01 -14.57 -11.82
CA ARG A 422 29.81 -14.79 -10.59
C ARG A 422 30.86 -15.89 -10.78
N GLN A 423 30.64 -16.81 -11.70
CA GLN A 423 31.56 -17.89 -12.06
C GLN A 423 32.49 -17.54 -13.23
N HIS A 424 32.54 -16.28 -13.62
CA HIS A 424 33.25 -15.79 -14.80
C HIS A 424 32.80 -16.44 -16.11
N ASN A 425 31.51 -16.82 -16.20
CA ASN A 425 30.87 -17.32 -17.41
C ASN A 425 29.87 -16.29 -17.94
N TYR A 426 29.60 -16.35 -19.26
CA TYR A 426 28.59 -15.51 -19.89
C TYR A 426 27.45 -16.37 -20.41
N ASN A 427 26.26 -16.14 -19.86
CA ASN A 427 25.03 -16.82 -20.26
C ASN A 427 24.31 -16.00 -21.35
N ALA A 428 24.55 -16.35 -22.63
CA ALA A 428 24.02 -15.64 -23.77
C ALA A 428 22.47 -15.68 -23.82
N ASP A 429 21.85 -16.81 -23.47
CA ASP A 429 20.38 -16.93 -23.50
C ASP A 429 19.72 -16.07 -22.42
N ALA A 430 20.29 -16.01 -21.23
CA ALA A 430 19.81 -15.12 -20.16
C ALA A 430 20.07 -13.64 -20.53
N ALA A 431 21.24 -13.33 -21.12
CA ALA A 431 21.58 -12.00 -21.60
C ALA A 431 20.58 -11.50 -22.64
N ASP A 432 20.21 -12.32 -23.64
CA ASP A 432 19.25 -11.97 -24.66
C ASP A 432 17.85 -11.71 -24.08
N ARG A 433 17.41 -12.52 -23.11
CA ARG A 433 16.15 -12.30 -22.42
C ARG A 433 16.18 -10.97 -21.66
N MET A 434 17.20 -10.75 -20.84
CA MET A 434 17.36 -9.50 -20.09
C MET A 434 17.50 -8.27 -20.98
N ASN A 435 18.21 -8.36 -22.10
CA ASN A 435 18.31 -7.25 -23.06
C ASN A 435 16.94 -6.84 -23.65
N ARG A 436 16.08 -7.82 -24.00
CA ARG A 436 14.71 -7.53 -24.44
C ARG A 436 13.90 -6.83 -23.36
N LEU A 437 13.95 -7.35 -22.13
CA LEU A 437 13.24 -6.76 -20.99
C LEU A 437 13.74 -5.33 -20.69
N PHE A 438 15.05 -5.10 -20.69
CA PHE A 438 15.59 -3.74 -20.52
C PHE A 438 15.28 -2.81 -21.70
N ALA A 439 15.09 -3.32 -22.90
CA ALA A 439 14.62 -2.53 -24.03
C ALA A 439 13.15 -2.06 -23.83
N GLU A 440 12.27 -2.93 -23.33
CA GLU A 440 10.90 -2.56 -22.92
C GLU A 440 10.93 -1.44 -21.86
N ILE A 441 11.76 -1.59 -20.83
CA ILE A 441 11.94 -0.56 -19.78
C ILE A 441 12.43 0.75 -20.36
N THR A 442 13.38 0.71 -21.29
CA THR A 442 13.91 1.92 -21.95
C THR A 442 12.84 2.66 -22.76
N ALA A 443 11.95 1.92 -23.41
CA ALA A 443 10.91 2.47 -24.29
C ALA A 443 9.66 2.94 -23.53
N ALA A 444 9.32 2.31 -22.40
CA ALA A 444 8.07 2.53 -21.69
C ALA A 444 7.80 4.01 -21.32
N PRO A 445 8.75 4.80 -20.79
CA PRO A 445 8.49 6.18 -20.41
C PRO A 445 8.00 7.05 -21.57
N ALA A 446 8.55 6.90 -22.77
CA ALA A 446 8.13 7.70 -23.93
C ALA A 446 6.67 7.40 -24.34
N ALA A 447 6.21 6.15 -24.19
CA ALA A 447 4.82 5.79 -24.45
C ALA A 447 3.89 6.32 -23.34
N ILE A 448 4.30 6.23 -22.07
CA ILE A 448 3.55 6.72 -20.91
C ILE A 448 3.33 8.23 -20.97
N GLU A 449 4.34 9.01 -21.37
CA GLU A 449 4.28 10.48 -21.48
C GLU A 449 3.26 10.97 -22.53
N THR A 450 2.78 10.10 -23.43
CA THR A 450 1.70 10.43 -24.37
C THR A 450 0.33 10.57 -23.71
N SER A 451 0.17 10.11 -22.47
CA SER A 451 -1.09 10.12 -21.73
C SER A 451 -1.72 11.50 -21.64
N ARG A 452 -3.05 11.52 -21.66
CA ARG A 452 -3.87 12.72 -21.40
C ARG A 452 -3.91 13.06 -19.92
N ASN A 453 -3.66 12.10 -19.02
CA ASN A 453 -3.61 12.31 -17.58
C ASN A 453 -2.29 13.00 -17.19
N LYS A 454 -2.24 14.33 -17.33
CA LYS A 454 -1.05 15.11 -17.04
C LYS A 454 -0.71 15.14 -15.56
N ALA A 455 -1.71 15.05 -14.67
CA ALA A 455 -1.50 15.00 -13.24
C ALA A 455 -0.69 13.75 -12.86
N LEU A 456 -1.06 12.57 -13.39
CA LEU A 456 -0.30 11.33 -13.19
C LEU A 456 1.14 11.48 -13.71
N ILE A 457 1.31 12.01 -14.93
CA ILE A 457 2.66 12.19 -15.52
C ILE A 457 3.52 13.09 -14.63
N ASP A 458 2.98 14.20 -14.15
CA ASP A 458 3.71 15.13 -13.30
C ASP A 458 4.11 14.49 -11.95
N GLU A 459 3.23 13.67 -11.34
CA GLU A 459 3.52 12.93 -10.11
C GLU A 459 4.67 11.93 -10.25
N ILE A 460 4.73 11.19 -11.38
CA ILE A 460 5.69 10.08 -11.56
C ILE A 460 6.90 10.45 -12.43
N LYS A 461 6.98 11.66 -12.96
CA LYS A 461 8.01 12.09 -13.90
C LYS A 461 9.45 11.78 -13.47
N PRO A 462 9.87 12.04 -12.21
CA PRO A 462 11.23 11.69 -11.79
C PRO A 462 11.52 10.19 -11.87
N TRP A 463 10.52 9.35 -11.54
CA TRP A 463 10.63 7.90 -11.64
C TRP A 463 10.64 7.42 -13.08
N LEU A 464 9.90 8.06 -14.01
CA LEU A 464 9.98 7.77 -15.44
C LEU A 464 11.38 8.06 -16.00
N MET A 465 11.98 9.20 -15.63
CA MET A 465 13.34 9.54 -16.01
C MET A 465 14.35 8.52 -15.50
N GLN A 466 14.23 8.12 -14.22
CA GLN A 466 15.08 7.14 -13.59
C GLN A 466 14.94 5.76 -14.24
N PHE A 467 13.68 5.36 -14.55
CA PHE A 467 13.36 4.10 -15.18
C PHE A 467 13.92 3.97 -16.59
N HIS A 468 13.85 5.03 -17.39
CA HIS A 468 14.51 5.09 -18.70
C HIS A 468 16.01 4.85 -18.62
N LEU A 469 16.69 5.49 -17.65
CA LEU A 469 18.12 5.30 -17.45
C LEU A 469 18.44 3.91 -16.92
N LEU A 470 17.59 3.32 -16.07
CA LEU A 470 17.75 1.94 -15.60
C LEU A 470 17.72 0.95 -16.76
N GLY A 471 16.79 1.12 -17.72
CA GLY A 471 16.73 0.30 -18.94
C GLY A 471 18.03 0.37 -19.74
N LYS A 472 18.53 1.58 -19.99
CA LYS A 472 19.81 1.78 -20.68
C LYS A 472 20.99 1.20 -19.90
N ALA A 473 21.02 1.41 -18.59
CA ALA A 473 22.08 0.89 -17.74
C ALA A 473 22.07 -0.65 -17.72
N GLY A 474 20.90 -1.30 -17.71
CA GLY A 474 20.76 -2.74 -17.80
C GLY A 474 21.31 -3.33 -19.09
N GLN A 475 20.94 -2.77 -20.24
CA GLN A 475 21.50 -3.18 -21.54
C GLN A 475 23.02 -2.97 -21.57
N LYS A 476 23.49 -1.83 -21.03
CA LYS A 476 24.93 -1.53 -21.00
C LYS A 476 25.66 -2.45 -20.03
N ALA A 477 25.06 -2.83 -18.88
CA ALA A 477 25.63 -3.78 -17.93
C ALA A 477 25.86 -5.17 -18.57
N ILE A 478 24.88 -5.68 -19.32
CA ILE A 478 25.00 -6.94 -20.05
C ILE A 478 26.14 -6.86 -21.06
N ARG A 479 26.22 -5.77 -21.84
CA ARG A 479 27.32 -5.57 -22.77
C ARG A 479 28.68 -5.45 -22.08
N THR A 480 28.72 -4.84 -20.91
CA THR A 480 29.96 -4.72 -20.11
C THR A 480 30.41 -6.09 -19.56
N ALA A 481 29.47 -6.93 -19.14
CA ALA A 481 29.76 -8.30 -18.73
C ALA A 481 30.27 -9.13 -19.93
N GLU A 482 29.66 -9.00 -21.10
CA GLU A 482 30.07 -9.69 -22.32
C GLU A 482 31.52 -9.32 -22.73
N THR A 483 31.82 -8.02 -22.80
CA THR A 483 33.17 -7.56 -23.15
C THR A 483 34.20 -7.95 -22.09
N GLY A 484 33.79 -8.06 -20.83
CA GLY A 484 34.63 -8.51 -19.69
C GLY A 484 35.08 -9.96 -19.78
N GLN A 485 34.46 -10.78 -20.64
CA GLN A 485 34.90 -12.17 -20.90
C GLN A 485 36.00 -12.23 -21.99
N GLY A 486 36.15 -11.17 -22.76
CA GLY A 486 37.14 -11.12 -23.83
C GLY A 486 38.51 -10.61 -23.37
N GLU A 487 39.53 -10.78 -24.24
CA GLU A 487 40.89 -10.29 -24.01
C GLU A 487 41.05 -8.79 -24.26
N ASP A 488 40.06 -8.13 -24.92
CA ASP A 488 40.11 -6.71 -25.23
C ASP A 488 39.72 -5.85 -24.00
N ARG A 489 40.74 -5.59 -23.17
CA ARG A 489 40.60 -4.71 -21.99
C ARG A 489 40.16 -3.28 -22.35
N ALA A 490 40.52 -2.77 -23.56
CA ALA A 490 40.17 -1.43 -23.97
C ALA A 490 38.65 -1.34 -24.26
N ALA A 491 38.09 -2.33 -24.96
CA ALA A 491 36.65 -2.41 -25.20
C ALA A 491 35.85 -2.57 -23.88
N THR A 492 36.35 -3.41 -22.96
CA THR A 492 35.75 -3.59 -21.62
C THR A 492 35.77 -2.27 -20.86
N TRP A 493 36.89 -1.55 -20.86
CA TRP A 493 37.03 -0.26 -20.18
C TRP A 493 36.06 0.80 -20.75
N GLN A 494 35.93 0.89 -22.07
CA GLN A 494 34.98 1.81 -22.70
C GLN A 494 33.53 1.49 -22.35
N SER A 495 33.17 0.21 -22.32
CA SER A 495 31.84 -0.24 -21.92
C SER A 495 31.56 0.07 -20.46
N TYR A 496 32.52 -0.19 -19.58
CA TYR A 496 32.47 0.11 -18.14
C TYR A 496 32.30 1.61 -17.87
N LEU A 497 33.09 2.48 -18.52
CA LEU A 497 32.93 3.94 -18.40
C LEU A 497 31.55 4.42 -18.87
N SER A 498 31.03 3.84 -19.95
CA SER A 498 29.69 4.15 -20.43
C SER A 498 28.61 3.75 -19.43
N LEU A 499 28.74 2.58 -18.78
CA LEU A 499 27.85 2.15 -17.71
C LEU A 499 27.94 3.06 -16.49
N THR A 500 29.17 3.41 -16.08
CA THR A 500 29.42 4.35 -14.97
C THR A 500 28.74 5.70 -15.22
N SER A 501 28.83 6.24 -16.43
CA SER A 501 28.18 7.49 -16.80
C SER A 501 26.65 7.42 -16.70
N LEU A 502 26.03 6.28 -17.04
CA LEU A 502 24.58 6.08 -16.85
C LEU A 502 24.23 6.02 -15.37
N LEU A 503 24.99 5.30 -14.55
CA LEU A 503 24.79 5.23 -13.11
C LEU A 503 24.99 6.60 -12.43
N ASP A 504 25.94 7.42 -12.89
CA ASP A 504 26.13 8.79 -12.41
C ASP A 504 24.94 9.69 -12.80
N SER A 505 24.37 9.49 -13.99
CA SER A 505 23.14 10.19 -14.41
C SER A 505 21.96 9.80 -13.52
N MET A 506 21.81 8.51 -13.21
CA MET A 506 20.80 8.02 -12.26
C MET A 506 21.01 8.62 -10.86
N ARG A 507 22.25 8.68 -10.39
CA ARG A 507 22.60 9.33 -9.11
C ARG A 507 22.26 10.82 -9.12
N THR A 508 22.45 11.50 -10.23
CA THR A 508 22.08 12.92 -10.37
C THR A 508 20.58 13.12 -10.21
N ILE A 509 19.73 12.27 -10.82
CA ILE A 509 18.28 12.31 -10.61
C ILE A 509 17.95 12.07 -9.14
N ASP A 510 18.52 11.04 -8.53
CA ASP A 510 18.33 10.67 -7.14
C ASP A 510 18.70 11.81 -6.17
N GLN A 511 19.70 12.62 -6.50
CA GLN A 511 20.15 13.76 -5.70
C GLN A 511 19.43 15.08 -6.02
N THR A 512 18.66 15.14 -7.09
CA THR A 512 18.00 16.37 -7.55
C THR A 512 16.52 16.39 -7.25
N TYR A 513 15.83 15.26 -7.44
CA TYR A 513 14.38 15.18 -7.30
C TYR A 513 13.99 14.53 -5.97
N ASN A 514 12.76 14.82 -5.54
CA ASN A 514 12.18 14.25 -4.32
C ASN A 514 13.11 14.37 -3.09
N GLN A 515 13.61 15.58 -2.84
CA GLN A 515 14.54 15.88 -1.73
C GLN A 515 13.80 16.20 -0.42
N ASN A 516 12.78 15.38 -0.07
CA ASN A 516 12.07 15.50 1.20
C ASN A 516 13.01 15.23 2.40
N PRO A 517 12.65 15.66 3.63
CA PRO A 517 13.56 15.56 4.77
C PRO A 517 13.74 14.13 5.32
N TYR A 518 12.97 13.15 4.85
CA TYR A 518 12.95 11.79 5.40
C TYR A 518 13.60 10.76 4.47
N GLN A 519 12.94 10.37 3.38
CA GLN A 519 13.48 9.45 2.38
C GLN A 519 13.70 10.20 1.08
N LYS A 520 14.97 10.54 0.84
CA LYS A 520 15.36 11.35 -0.32
C LYS A 520 15.63 10.48 -1.53
N GLY A 521 15.31 11.05 -2.69
CA GLY A 521 15.70 10.48 -3.96
C GLY A 521 14.58 9.81 -4.73
N VAL A 522 14.99 9.06 -5.75
CA VAL A 522 14.11 8.41 -6.72
C VAL A 522 14.65 7.00 -6.99
N LYS A 523 13.96 5.98 -6.51
CA LYS A 523 14.35 4.59 -6.61
C LYS A 523 13.39 3.83 -7.53
N VAL A 524 13.94 2.96 -8.37
CA VAL A 524 13.19 2.15 -9.34
C VAL A 524 13.83 0.76 -9.44
N GLY A 525 13.06 -0.30 -9.62
CA GLY A 525 13.55 -1.67 -9.78
C GLY A 525 14.45 -2.12 -8.63
N SER A 526 14.11 -1.71 -7.41
CA SER A 526 15.00 -1.79 -6.24
C SER A 526 15.28 -3.21 -5.79
N ARG A 527 14.41 -4.16 -6.15
CA ARG A 527 14.52 -5.54 -5.68
C ARG A 527 15.36 -6.44 -6.59
N VAL A 528 15.29 -6.24 -7.91
CA VAL A 528 15.92 -7.11 -8.91
C VAL A 528 16.83 -6.32 -9.86
N LEU A 529 16.28 -5.30 -10.53
CA LEU A 529 16.94 -4.69 -11.68
C LEU A 529 18.10 -3.78 -11.30
N THR A 530 17.92 -2.92 -10.32
CA THR A 530 19.01 -2.06 -9.83
C THR A 530 20.15 -2.87 -9.20
N PRO A 531 19.89 -3.87 -8.32
CA PRO A 531 20.94 -4.77 -7.85
C PRO A 531 21.65 -5.53 -8.97
N PHE A 532 20.92 -6.01 -10.00
CA PHE A 532 21.52 -6.67 -11.16
C PHE A 532 22.56 -5.78 -11.85
N VAL A 533 22.22 -4.54 -12.14
CA VAL A 533 23.12 -3.59 -12.80
C VAL A 533 24.34 -3.26 -11.91
N GLN A 534 24.11 -3.06 -10.62
CA GLN A 534 25.12 -2.72 -9.65
C GLN A 534 26.13 -3.85 -9.44
N GLU A 535 25.66 -5.10 -9.39
CA GLU A 535 26.53 -6.27 -9.22
C GLU A 535 27.46 -6.45 -10.41
N ILE A 536 26.95 -6.31 -11.65
CA ILE A 536 27.77 -6.39 -12.86
C ILE A 536 28.79 -5.25 -12.89
N HIS A 537 28.35 -4.01 -12.62
CA HIS A 537 29.25 -2.86 -12.57
C HIS A 537 30.39 -3.08 -11.57
N SER A 538 30.08 -3.51 -10.36
CA SER A 538 31.07 -3.75 -9.31
C SER A 538 32.01 -4.90 -9.65
N GLY A 539 31.47 -6.00 -10.18
CA GLY A 539 32.28 -7.18 -10.55
C GLY A 539 33.27 -6.90 -11.67
N VAL A 540 32.81 -6.23 -12.77
CA VAL A 540 33.70 -5.85 -13.88
C VAL A 540 34.70 -4.80 -13.43
N GLY A 541 34.25 -3.80 -12.64
CA GLY A 541 35.15 -2.77 -12.11
C GLY A 541 36.28 -3.36 -11.24
N SER A 542 35.95 -4.31 -10.39
CA SER A 542 36.95 -5.03 -9.57
C SER A 542 37.96 -5.78 -10.44
N ASN A 543 37.52 -6.49 -11.46
CA ASN A 543 38.42 -7.20 -12.38
C ASN A 543 39.31 -6.26 -13.19
N LEU A 544 38.78 -5.10 -13.64
CA LEU A 544 39.58 -4.13 -14.40
C LEU A 544 40.62 -3.40 -13.56
N LEU A 545 40.31 -3.08 -12.30
CA LEU A 545 41.15 -2.25 -11.44
C LEU A 545 42.12 -3.06 -10.59
N PHE A 546 41.79 -4.31 -10.29
CA PHE A 546 42.53 -5.11 -9.30
C PHE A 546 42.98 -6.48 -9.81
N ALA A 547 42.81 -6.80 -11.12
CA ALA A 547 43.20 -8.11 -11.68
C ALA A 547 44.67 -8.49 -11.46
N ASP A 548 45.58 -7.51 -11.29
CA ASP A 548 47.00 -7.72 -11.08
C ASP A 548 47.38 -7.75 -9.57
N GLN A 549 46.41 -7.55 -8.67
CA GLN A 549 46.62 -7.62 -7.23
C GLN A 549 46.19 -9.00 -6.68
N THR A 550 46.94 -10.04 -7.06
CA THR A 550 46.67 -11.41 -6.60
C THR A 550 47.07 -11.67 -5.14
N ASP A 551 47.35 -10.65 -4.33
CA ASP A 551 47.68 -10.82 -2.93
C ASP A 551 46.64 -10.18 -1.96
N ALA A 552 45.91 -11.06 -1.34
CA ALA A 552 45.51 -11.10 0.09
C ALA A 552 44.65 -9.95 0.68
N ALA A 553 44.49 -8.79 0.07
CA ALA A 553 43.83 -7.66 0.75
C ALA A 553 42.40 -7.34 0.29
N THR A 554 41.91 -7.99 -0.74
CA THR A 554 40.62 -7.63 -1.34
C THR A 554 39.66 -8.81 -1.55
N GLN A 555 39.74 -9.83 -0.74
CA GLN A 555 38.62 -10.73 -0.63
C GLN A 555 37.60 -10.06 0.29
N MET A 556 36.66 -9.31 -0.30
CA MET A 556 35.44 -8.97 0.39
C MET A 556 34.84 -10.25 0.92
N SER A 557 34.65 -10.34 2.23
CA SER A 557 34.00 -11.51 2.82
C SER A 557 32.63 -11.67 2.21
N LYS A 558 32.39 -12.79 1.56
CA LYS A 558 31.06 -13.11 1.00
C LYS A 558 30.16 -13.59 2.13
N ALA A 559 29.79 -12.67 3.01
CA ALA A 559 28.81 -12.98 4.03
C ALA A 559 27.40 -12.91 3.41
N SER A 560 26.60 -13.91 3.69
CA SER A 560 25.18 -13.94 3.31
C SER A 560 24.30 -14.37 4.47
N ILE A 561 23.06 -13.93 4.42
CA ILE A 561 22.04 -14.33 5.40
C ILE A 561 21.46 -15.67 4.95
N LEU A 562 21.49 -16.66 5.88
CA LEU A 562 20.76 -17.90 5.76
C LEU A 562 19.50 -17.81 6.61
N THR A 563 18.35 -17.78 6.00
CA THR A 563 17.08 -17.71 6.73
C THR A 563 15.95 -18.24 5.86
N ASP A 564 14.96 -18.84 6.51
CA ASP A 564 13.66 -19.18 5.94
C ASP A 564 12.64 -18.04 6.10
N ILE A 565 13.04 -16.95 6.79
CA ILE A 565 12.20 -15.75 6.94
C ILE A 565 12.41 -14.86 5.72
N GLU A 566 11.42 -14.83 4.82
CA GLU A 566 11.52 -14.15 3.51
C GLU A 566 11.95 -12.68 3.62
N GLN A 567 11.39 -11.96 4.60
CA GLN A 567 11.69 -10.53 4.81
C GLN A 567 13.15 -10.27 5.21
N LEU A 568 13.88 -11.30 5.66
CA LEU A 568 15.27 -11.17 6.11
C LEU A 568 16.29 -11.58 5.05
N LYS A 569 15.90 -12.31 4.01
CA LYS A 569 16.83 -12.82 2.97
C LYS A 569 17.62 -11.72 2.26
N TYR A 570 17.05 -10.55 2.11
CA TYR A 570 17.59 -9.44 1.30
C TYR A 570 18.10 -8.27 2.13
N GLN A 571 18.35 -8.47 3.42
CA GLN A 571 18.82 -7.39 4.28
C GLN A 571 20.32 -7.14 4.08
N PRO A 572 20.75 -5.87 3.96
CA PRO A 572 22.16 -5.55 3.83
C PRO A 572 22.93 -5.91 5.12
N LEU A 573 24.08 -6.56 4.95
CA LEU A 573 25.02 -6.80 6.03
C LEU A 573 26.02 -5.64 6.10
N LYS A 574 26.37 -5.21 7.33
CA LYS A 574 27.53 -4.36 7.54
C LYS A 574 28.75 -5.22 7.83
N GLU A 575 29.77 -5.05 7.01
CA GLU A 575 31.07 -5.66 7.19
C GLU A 575 32.04 -4.62 7.76
N GLY A 576 32.70 -4.95 8.86
CA GLY A 576 33.85 -4.23 9.39
C GLY A 576 35.10 -5.09 9.22
N LYS A 577 36.27 -4.53 9.47
CA LYS A 577 37.56 -5.19 9.27
C LYS A 577 37.67 -6.56 9.97
N ASP A 578 36.96 -6.74 11.08
CA ASP A 578 36.92 -7.96 11.88
C ASP A 578 35.53 -8.35 12.38
N GLN A 579 34.48 -7.72 11.82
CA GLN A 579 33.08 -7.90 12.29
C GLN A 579 32.11 -7.88 11.13
N ILE A 580 31.23 -8.87 11.13
CA ILE A 580 30.05 -8.88 10.26
C ILE A 580 28.84 -8.58 11.16
N GLY A 581 28.08 -7.56 10.84
CA GLY A 581 26.96 -7.14 11.63
C GLY A 581 25.68 -7.00 10.82
N TYR A 582 24.60 -7.55 11.34
CA TYR A 582 23.26 -7.20 10.91
C TYR A 582 22.94 -5.84 11.54
N ASN A 583 23.06 -4.78 10.73
CA ASN A 583 22.86 -3.44 11.25
C ASN A 583 21.45 -2.94 10.97
N ARG A 584 20.64 -2.94 12.02
CA ARG A 584 19.41 -2.18 12.06
C ARG A 584 19.37 -1.34 13.32
N LEU A 585 19.31 -0.06 13.11
CA LEU A 585 19.02 0.91 14.17
C LEU A 585 17.59 0.64 14.67
N ASN A 586 17.48 0.28 15.96
CA ASN A 586 16.23 0.22 16.72
C ASN A 586 15.23 -0.92 16.40
N GLU A 587 15.62 -1.97 15.68
CA GLU A 587 14.72 -3.08 15.43
C GLU A 587 15.14 -4.36 16.17
N VAL A 588 14.16 -5.00 16.78
CA VAL A 588 14.32 -6.33 17.39
C VAL A 588 13.97 -7.38 16.34
N LEU A 589 14.95 -8.24 16.02
CA LEU A 589 14.70 -9.42 15.20
C LEU A 589 13.86 -10.40 16.02
N ARG A 590 12.63 -10.67 15.58
CA ARG A 590 11.77 -11.69 16.16
C ARG A 590 11.82 -12.94 15.28
N ILE A 591 12.22 -14.05 15.86
CA ILE A 591 12.25 -15.37 15.22
C ILE A 591 11.17 -16.20 15.90
N GLU A 592 10.20 -16.67 15.13
CA GLU A 592 9.14 -17.54 15.64
C GLU A 592 9.61 -19.00 15.74
N PRO A 593 8.97 -19.83 16.58
CA PRO A 593 9.32 -21.25 16.66
C PRO A 593 9.27 -21.94 15.28
N GLY A 594 10.32 -22.60 14.90
CA GLY A 594 10.46 -23.28 13.60
C GLY A 594 11.12 -22.42 12.51
N GLN A 595 11.34 -21.14 12.74
CA GLN A 595 12.10 -20.28 11.84
C GLN A 595 13.60 -20.30 12.19
N SER A 596 14.43 -20.06 11.17
CA SER A 596 15.88 -20.03 11.32
C SER A 596 16.47 -18.70 10.84
N PHE A 597 17.56 -18.29 11.50
CA PHE A 597 18.38 -17.17 11.07
C PHE A 597 19.85 -17.51 11.29
N GLY A 598 20.65 -17.32 10.26
CA GLY A 598 22.09 -17.54 10.33
C GLY A 598 22.84 -16.63 9.37
N LEU A 599 24.15 -16.61 9.52
CA LEU A 599 25.06 -15.96 8.61
C LEU A 599 26.03 -17.00 8.07
N THR A 600 26.29 -16.97 6.75
CA THR A 600 27.38 -17.70 6.13
C THR A 600 28.46 -16.76 5.68
N TRP A 601 29.68 -17.13 5.86
CA TRP A 601 30.84 -16.41 5.30
C TRP A 601 31.96 -17.38 5.02
N GLU A 602 32.80 -17.03 4.09
CA GLU A 602 34.05 -17.75 3.82
C GLU A 602 35.15 -17.27 4.78
N LEU A 603 35.69 -18.18 5.55
CA LEU A 603 36.85 -17.90 6.42
C LEU A 603 38.12 -18.22 5.70
N GLN A 604 39.05 -17.27 5.63
CA GLN A 604 40.38 -17.47 5.08
C GLN A 604 41.37 -18.09 6.10
N LYS A 605 41.03 -18.04 7.39
CA LYS A 605 41.80 -18.60 8.50
C LYS A 605 40.87 -19.33 9.46
N GLU A 606 41.42 -20.33 10.16
CA GLU A 606 40.66 -20.98 11.24
C GLU A 606 40.27 -19.96 12.32
N ALA A 607 38.98 -19.85 12.60
CA ALA A 607 38.51 -19.03 13.69
C ALA A 607 38.62 -19.78 15.01
N THR A 608 39.22 -19.14 15.99
CA THR A 608 39.41 -19.71 17.34
C THR A 608 38.30 -19.32 18.32
N SER A 609 37.51 -18.29 18.00
CA SER A 609 36.36 -17.85 18.81
C SER A 609 35.34 -17.05 17.99
N PHE A 610 34.10 -17.07 18.44
CA PHE A 610 33.03 -16.24 17.92
C PHE A 610 32.40 -15.45 19.06
N ASN A 611 32.22 -14.15 18.86
CA ASN A 611 31.57 -13.28 19.82
C ASN A 611 30.26 -12.75 19.22
N PHE A 612 29.15 -13.02 19.89
CA PHE A 612 27.85 -12.42 19.56
C PHE A 612 27.57 -11.25 20.50
N SER A 613 27.41 -10.07 19.95
CA SER A 613 26.91 -8.90 20.69
C SER A 613 25.47 -8.64 20.31
N LEU A 614 24.56 -8.84 21.24
CA LEU A 614 23.21 -8.31 21.12
C LEU A 614 23.19 -6.88 21.69
N PRO A 615 22.67 -5.88 20.98
CA PRO A 615 22.53 -4.55 21.55
C PRO A 615 21.68 -4.65 22.81
N LYS A 616 22.15 -4.06 23.91
CA LYS A 616 21.34 -3.92 25.13
C LYS A 616 20.14 -3.06 24.75
N SER A 617 18.93 -3.61 24.82
CA SER A 617 17.71 -2.81 24.74
C SER A 617 17.70 -1.89 25.97
N GLU A 618 17.93 -0.61 25.77
CA GLU A 618 17.54 0.37 26.77
C GLU A 618 16.00 0.40 26.80
N ASN A 619 15.45 -0.18 27.88
CA ASN A 619 14.04 -0.16 28.25
C ASN A 619 13.01 -0.78 27.29
N ARG A 620 12.76 -2.03 27.43
CA ARG A 620 11.48 -2.70 27.71
C ARG A 620 11.54 -4.20 27.41
N ARG A 621 11.28 -4.97 28.45
CA ARG A 621 11.03 -6.42 28.56
C ARG A 621 12.24 -7.28 28.92
N ARG A 622 12.50 -7.32 30.22
CA ARG A 622 13.21 -8.41 30.91
C ARG A 622 12.41 -9.73 30.98
N GLN A 623 11.21 -9.81 30.43
CA GLN A 623 10.36 -10.97 30.63
C GLN A 623 10.63 -12.18 29.74
N THR A 624 11.18 -12.01 28.54
CA THR A 624 11.41 -13.14 27.62
C THR A 624 12.71 -13.90 27.86
N MET A 625 13.72 -13.29 28.48
CA MET A 625 14.96 -13.99 28.83
C MET A 625 14.92 -14.68 30.21
N ASP A 626 14.12 -14.20 31.17
CA ASP A 626 13.98 -14.81 32.48
C ASP A 626 13.07 -16.06 32.47
N ASP A 627 12.13 -16.17 31.52
CA ASP A 627 11.35 -17.39 31.35
C ASP A 627 12.19 -18.57 30.80
N TYR A 628 13.22 -18.28 30.00
CA TYR A 628 14.18 -19.31 29.55
C TYR A 628 15.10 -19.78 30.65
N ARG A 629 15.37 -18.97 31.69
CA ARG A 629 16.17 -19.37 32.85
C ARG A 629 15.41 -20.25 33.85
N ARG A 630 14.08 -20.33 33.78
CA ARG A 630 13.25 -21.12 34.73
C ARG A 630 13.00 -22.57 34.33
N HIS A 631 13.37 -22.97 33.11
CA HIS A 631 13.34 -24.35 32.66
C HIS A 631 14.69 -24.75 32.02
N PRO A 632 15.66 -25.18 32.83
CA PRO A 632 16.94 -25.62 32.30
C PRO A 632 16.81 -27.03 31.72
N ARG A 633 16.45 -27.16 30.43
CA ARG A 633 16.95 -28.29 29.67
C ARG A 633 18.42 -27.94 29.34
N ARG A 634 19.37 -28.73 29.89
CA ARG A 634 20.78 -28.55 29.68
C ARG A 634 21.07 -28.40 28.19
N PRO A 635 21.70 -27.31 27.73
CA PRO A 635 22.20 -27.24 26.38
C PRO A 635 23.35 -28.27 26.29
N SER A 636 23.26 -29.13 25.28
CA SER A 636 24.45 -29.92 24.89
C SER A 636 25.55 -28.93 24.52
N PRO A 637 26.80 -29.15 24.93
CA PRO A 637 27.89 -28.26 24.58
C PRO A 637 28.00 -28.20 23.05
N LEU A 638 28.11 -26.99 22.51
CA LEU A 638 28.44 -26.73 21.11
C LEU A 638 29.72 -27.50 20.77
N GLN A 639 29.61 -28.59 19.99
CA GLN A 639 30.78 -29.24 19.43
C GLN A 639 31.29 -28.38 18.29
N ILE A 640 32.38 -27.67 18.53
CA ILE A 640 33.12 -26.98 17.48
C ILE A 640 33.88 -28.06 16.68
N GLY A 641 33.27 -28.51 15.58
CA GLY A 641 33.98 -29.34 14.61
C GLY A 641 35.10 -28.55 13.93
N LYS A 642 36.25 -29.18 13.66
CA LYS A 642 37.31 -28.57 12.83
C LYS A 642 36.72 -28.18 11.48
N ALA A 643 36.60 -26.88 11.23
CA ALA A 643 36.00 -26.34 9.99
C ALA A 643 37.01 -26.52 8.84
N ARG A 644 36.52 -27.18 7.78
CA ARG A 644 37.11 -27.02 6.43
C ARG A 644 36.38 -25.84 5.77
N SER A 645 37.13 -24.92 5.24
CA SER A 645 36.81 -23.72 4.41
C SER A 645 35.39 -23.12 4.38
N GLN A 646 34.32 -23.74 4.92
CA GLN A 646 32.98 -23.20 5.05
C GLN A 646 32.40 -23.55 6.42
N SER A 647 32.01 -22.57 7.20
CA SER A 647 31.38 -22.79 8.51
C SER A 647 30.00 -22.16 8.51
N THR A 648 28.99 -22.97 8.80
CA THR A 648 27.61 -22.55 8.99
C THR A 648 27.28 -22.64 10.47
N LEU A 649 26.86 -21.56 11.09
CA LEU A 649 26.39 -21.51 12.47
C LEU A 649 24.87 -21.34 12.50
N TYR A 650 24.18 -22.28 13.12
CA TYR A 650 22.76 -22.17 13.41
C TYR A 650 22.57 -21.92 14.91
N PRO A 651 22.14 -20.74 15.35
CA PRO A 651 21.61 -20.60 16.70
C PRO A 651 20.21 -21.21 16.72
N TYR A 652 20.02 -22.27 17.45
CA TYR A 652 18.68 -22.75 17.81
C TYR A 652 18.07 -21.74 18.78
N ALA A 653 16.87 -21.24 18.44
CA ALA A 653 16.01 -20.49 19.35
C ALA A 653 15.20 -21.44 20.25
#